data_8f2d1bd8340266b327238d7bfabf3114
#
_entry.id   8f2d1bd8340266b327238d7bfabf3114
#
_cell.length_a   1.000
_cell.length_b   1.000
_cell.length_c   1.000
_cell.angle_alpha   90.00
_cell.angle_beta   90.00
_cell.angle_gamma   90.00
#
_symmetry.space_group_name_H-M   'P 1'
#
loop_
_entity.id
_entity.type
_entity.pdbx_description
1 polymer ?
#
loop_
_entity_poly.entity_id
_entity_poly.type
_entity_poly.pdbx_seq_one_letter_code
_entity_poly.pdbx_strand_id
1 'polypeptide(L)'
;MNNKDAYKKVFDSIHASDKLKQETLEKAMNAGKVKRFKTMKVLALVAVFVLVIVAGINNRQVKIDPSTQIAINDTNIKLNDNDDLPRFSNIEELRSALVESRQTNGLHFDSFEGFESTIQSTVTKGDVALNDSLSSDLMGSAESSTQDKFLTNDDYSTTNNQVANVDEADIVKTDGEYIYYVQNNKVYIIKADTLEELSNISLAEDKEERFYPREIFINNDKLVVLGTHYTYEYDKKELDDVYYDYAYSFSKSKAKALIYSIKDKKDLKLEREVALDGDYVQARMIGDNVYFISRKGIRYYKTMRDIEVLPIVYDSYVSSNDIVVDCKRIVHFPEVESNTYTLVGGFNINNDEGMSVETFLGAGETIYASEEHLYITHENFGESYYNRKTTIYKFDLDEGSIKLETKGEIDGYLNNQFSMDEHKGYLRLATTVYIDDEIRTEKKNARTGAISVEIDTQKITANNLYVLNEDLKVVGKIENLAKDEKIYSARFIGDLGYVVTFKQIDPLFVIDLSNPANPEVKGALKIPGYSSYLHPYDETHIIGIGYNTKDNGWGGVTNDNMKMSMFDVSDLENPKEIFSVDVGDGYTYSEISYNHKALFYNKAKNLIGFPLRESGRAGIVIYKINLDSGEFEDYGKIMYKNRYYDTIERMIYIKDELFTLSKEEIVSYDLLTFEKLNSLVLD
;
A
#
# COMPACT_ATOMS: atom_id res chain seq x y z
N MET A 1 -28.81 2.74 -43.17
CA MET A 1 -27.64 2.97 -44.07
C MET A 1 -26.47 2.30 -43.43
N ASN A 2 -25.81 1.40 -44.15
CA ASN A 2 -24.77 0.53 -43.54
C ASN A 2 -23.47 1.30 -43.43
N ASN A 3 -22.77 1.21 -42.26
CA ASN A 3 -21.53 1.96 -41.95
C ASN A 3 -20.43 1.80 -43.04
N LYS A 4 -20.48 0.74 -43.85
CA LYS A 4 -19.56 0.52 -44.97
C LYS A 4 -19.68 1.56 -46.06
N ASP A 5 -20.87 2.06 -46.35
CA ASP A 5 -21.11 3.04 -47.41
C ASP A 5 -20.74 4.46 -46.99
N ALA A 6 -20.79 4.75 -45.68
CA ALA A 6 -20.30 6.02 -45.14
C ALA A 6 -18.76 6.10 -45.18
N TYR A 7 -18.07 5.02 -44.86
CA TYR A 7 -16.60 4.96 -44.96
C TYR A 7 -16.11 5.07 -46.40
N LYS A 8 -16.79 4.43 -47.37
CA LYS A 8 -16.42 4.51 -48.77
C LYS A 8 -16.55 5.93 -49.32
N LYS A 9 -17.59 6.66 -48.92
CA LYS A 9 -17.80 8.06 -49.31
C LYS A 9 -16.74 9.03 -48.77
N VAL A 10 -16.18 8.77 -47.57
CA VAL A 10 -15.10 9.58 -47.00
C VAL A 10 -13.76 9.27 -47.70
N PHE A 11 -13.50 8.01 -48.06
CA PHE A 11 -12.28 7.61 -48.77
C PHE A 11 -12.26 8.12 -50.21
N ASP A 12 -13.40 8.12 -50.88
CA ASP A 12 -13.53 8.63 -52.28
C ASP A 12 -13.44 10.17 -52.35
N SER A 13 -13.50 10.88 -51.21
CA SER A 13 -13.37 12.35 -51.13
C SER A 13 -11.93 12.86 -50.94
N ILE A 14 -10.97 11.98 -50.71
CA ILE A 14 -9.56 12.36 -50.55
C ILE A 14 -8.89 12.37 -51.94
N HIS A 15 -8.96 13.49 -52.63
CA HIS A 15 -8.23 13.71 -53.88
C HIS A 15 -6.81 14.27 -53.55
N ALA A 16 -5.78 13.44 -53.81
CA ALA A 16 -4.44 13.93 -53.86
C ALA A 16 -4.30 15.01 -54.95
N SER A 17 -3.70 16.16 -54.63
CA SER A 17 -3.53 17.26 -55.60
C SER A 17 -2.75 16.79 -56.80
N ASP A 18 -3.08 17.30 -58.00
CA ASP A 18 -2.42 16.91 -59.24
C ASP A 18 -0.90 17.20 -59.22
N LYS A 19 -0.45 18.13 -58.38
CA LYS A 19 0.94 18.42 -58.09
C LYS A 19 1.63 17.24 -57.39
N LEU A 20 1.01 16.64 -56.43
CA LEU A 20 1.54 15.48 -55.68
C LEU A 20 1.63 14.24 -56.56
N LYS A 21 0.65 14.06 -57.48
CA LYS A 21 0.65 12.99 -58.49
C LYS A 21 1.80 13.15 -59.48
N GLN A 22 2.06 14.39 -59.98
CA GLN A 22 3.16 14.69 -60.88
C GLN A 22 4.53 14.52 -60.23
N GLU A 23 4.73 15.00 -59.00
CA GLU A 23 6.00 14.83 -58.27
C GLU A 23 6.32 13.36 -57.97
N THR A 24 5.31 12.55 -57.71
CA THR A 24 5.48 11.12 -57.47
C THR A 24 5.77 10.36 -58.78
N LEU A 25 5.17 10.76 -59.90
CA LEU A 25 5.47 10.21 -61.23
C LEU A 25 6.86 10.60 -61.73
N GLU A 26 7.30 11.84 -61.52
CA GLU A 26 8.66 12.29 -61.85
C GLU A 26 9.72 11.57 -61.03
N LYS A 27 9.52 11.38 -59.72
CA LYS A 27 10.41 10.59 -58.87
C LYS A 27 10.50 9.13 -59.32
N ALA A 28 9.37 8.53 -59.71
CA ALA A 28 9.33 7.17 -60.25
C ALA A 28 10.00 7.04 -61.64
N MET A 29 9.87 8.02 -62.50
CA MET A 29 10.51 8.03 -63.83
C MET A 29 12.00 8.32 -63.78
N ASN A 30 12.48 9.10 -62.80
CA ASN A 30 13.91 9.36 -62.62
C ASN A 30 14.64 8.20 -61.92
N ALA A 31 13.97 7.33 -61.22
CA ALA A 31 14.53 6.09 -60.68
C ALA A 31 14.77 4.99 -61.71
N GLY A 32 14.25 5.17 -62.96
CA GLY A 32 14.28 4.17 -64.05
C GLY A 32 15.52 4.15 -64.91
N LYS A 33 16.58 4.95 -64.68
CA LYS A 33 17.80 5.02 -65.50
C LYS A 33 19.06 4.49 -64.84
N VAL A 34 19.01 3.30 -64.24
CA VAL A 34 20.22 2.57 -63.81
C VAL A 34 20.11 1.10 -64.23
N LYS A 35 20.84 0.78 -65.30
CA LYS A 35 21.31 -0.54 -65.82
C LYS A 35 20.51 -1.80 -65.49
N ARG A 36 19.76 -2.26 -66.53
CA ARG A 36 19.24 -3.62 -66.73
C ARG A 36 20.33 -4.68 -66.66
N PHE A 37 20.79 -5.15 -65.54
CA PHE A 37 21.50 -6.44 -65.43
C PHE A 37 21.63 -7.00 -63.98
N LYS A 38 21.08 -6.35 -62.97
CA LYS A 38 21.04 -6.90 -61.59
C LYS A 38 19.63 -7.07 -61.00
N THR A 39 18.60 -6.69 -61.73
CA THR A 39 17.23 -6.59 -61.23
C THR A 39 16.53 -7.95 -61.04
N MET A 40 16.88 -8.99 -61.76
CA MET A 40 16.24 -10.30 -61.59
C MET A 40 16.71 -11.03 -60.31
N LYS A 41 17.97 -10.84 -59.88
CA LYS A 41 18.46 -11.41 -58.63
C LYS A 41 18.00 -10.64 -57.40
N VAL A 42 17.82 -9.33 -57.52
CA VAL A 42 17.32 -8.46 -56.43
C VAL A 42 15.83 -8.66 -56.27
N LEU A 43 15.02 -8.80 -57.37
CA LEU A 43 13.61 -9.11 -57.31
C LEU A 43 13.35 -10.51 -56.73
N ALA A 44 14.18 -11.51 -57.04
CA ALA A 44 14.10 -12.83 -56.42
C ALA A 44 14.48 -12.80 -54.94
N LEU A 45 15.47 -12.00 -54.54
CA LEU A 45 15.86 -11.79 -53.15
C LEU A 45 14.79 -11.01 -52.37
N VAL A 46 14.17 -10.00 -52.95
CA VAL A 46 13.08 -9.24 -52.36
C VAL A 46 11.82 -10.10 -52.24
N ALA A 47 11.50 -10.94 -53.26
CA ALA A 47 10.38 -11.88 -53.20
C ALA A 47 10.61 -12.97 -52.15
N VAL A 48 11.85 -13.46 -51.97
CA VAL A 48 12.19 -14.40 -50.92
C VAL A 48 12.18 -13.71 -49.54
N PHE A 49 12.63 -12.45 -49.46
CA PHE A 49 12.56 -11.67 -48.23
C PHE A 49 11.09 -11.33 -47.84
N VAL A 50 10.25 -10.97 -48.80
CA VAL A 50 8.82 -10.76 -48.58
C VAL A 50 8.11 -12.08 -48.25
N LEU A 51 8.50 -13.19 -48.87
CA LEU A 51 7.97 -14.52 -48.51
C LEU A 51 8.46 -14.98 -47.13
N VAL A 52 9.67 -14.66 -46.75
CA VAL A 52 10.21 -14.92 -45.39
C VAL A 52 9.57 -13.98 -44.37
N ILE A 53 9.29 -12.70 -44.73
CA ILE A 53 8.55 -11.78 -43.87
C ILE A 53 7.08 -12.20 -43.76
N VAL A 54 6.41 -12.57 -44.84
CA VAL A 54 5.02 -13.08 -44.84
C VAL A 54 4.92 -14.44 -44.15
N ALA A 55 5.89 -15.34 -44.35
CA ALA A 55 6.01 -16.57 -43.58
C ALA A 55 6.39 -16.31 -42.10
N GLY A 56 7.20 -15.27 -41.84
CA GLY A 56 7.56 -14.82 -40.48
C GLY A 56 6.40 -14.10 -39.78
N ILE A 57 5.55 -13.38 -40.52
CA ILE A 57 4.34 -12.73 -40.00
C ILE A 57 3.21 -13.75 -39.81
N ASN A 58 3.04 -14.70 -40.73
CA ASN A 58 2.10 -15.82 -40.53
C ASN A 58 2.59 -16.88 -39.53
N ASN A 59 3.89 -16.96 -39.23
CA ASN A 59 4.44 -17.78 -38.15
C ASN A 59 4.67 -17.01 -36.85
N ARG A 60 4.40 -15.70 -36.83
CA ARG A 60 4.22 -14.93 -35.58
C ARG A 60 2.75 -14.79 -35.16
N GLN A 61 1.89 -15.67 -35.57
CA GLN A 61 1.04 -16.27 -34.57
C GLN A 61 2.01 -17.07 -33.71
N VAL A 62 2.39 -16.54 -32.56
CA VAL A 62 2.86 -17.35 -31.44
C VAL A 62 1.71 -18.34 -31.25
N LYS A 63 1.81 -19.50 -31.90
CA LYS A 63 1.15 -20.69 -31.41
C LYS A 63 1.80 -20.87 -30.05
N ILE A 64 1.20 -20.32 -29.04
CA ILE A 64 1.33 -20.87 -27.69
C ILE A 64 0.86 -22.29 -27.93
N ASP A 65 1.79 -23.22 -28.00
CA ASP A 65 1.50 -24.63 -28.04
C ASP A 65 0.53 -24.87 -26.87
N PRO A 66 -0.67 -25.43 -27.08
CA PRO A 66 -1.56 -25.75 -25.97
C PRO A 66 -0.89 -26.62 -24.90
N SER A 67 0.24 -27.28 -25.24
CA SER A 67 1.10 -28.02 -24.31
C SER A 67 2.02 -27.13 -23.46
N THR A 68 2.14 -25.81 -23.72
CA THR A 68 2.92 -24.86 -22.90
C THR A 68 2.05 -24.02 -21.96
N GLN A 69 0.73 -24.18 -21.96
CA GLN A 69 -0.11 -23.74 -20.86
C GLN A 69 -0.01 -24.75 -19.71
N ILE A 70 1.00 -24.60 -18.86
CA ILE A 70 1.03 -25.32 -17.60
C ILE A 70 -0.07 -24.67 -16.75
N ALA A 71 -1.25 -25.32 -16.72
CA ALA A 71 -2.23 -24.99 -15.70
C ALA A 71 -1.60 -25.24 -14.33
N ILE A 72 -1.86 -24.39 -13.36
CA ILE A 72 -1.35 -24.54 -11.97
C ILE A 72 -1.54 -25.98 -11.43
N ASN A 73 -2.53 -26.71 -11.92
CA ASN A 73 -2.82 -28.10 -11.53
C ASN A 73 -1.67 -29.10 -11.74
N ASP A 74 -0.71 -28.79 -12.63
CA ASP A 74 0.40 -29.69 -13.00
C ASP A 74 1.76 -29.21 -12.47
N THR A 75 1.78 -28.15 -11.65
CA THR A 75 3.00 -27.55 -11.10
C THR A 75 3.13 -27.82 -9.60
N ASN A 76 4.36 -27.74 -9.07
CA ASN A 76 4.63 -27.76 -7.63
C ASN A 76 4.20 -26.46 -6.91
N ILE A 77 3.48 -25.54 -7.57
CA ILE A 77 2.82 -24.44 -6.89
C ILE A 77 1.70 -25.02 -6.04
N LYS A 78 1.79 -24.83 -4.74
CA LYS A 78 0.79 -25.31 -3.78
C LYS A 78 -0.48 -24.50 -3.94
N LEU A 79 -1.55 -25.16 -4.36
CA LEU A 79 -2.90 -24.58 -4.36
C LEU A 79 -3.72 -25.33 -3.35
N ASN A 80 -4.29 -24.58 -2.45
CA ASN A 80 -5.18 -25.14 -1.45
C ASN A 80 -6.55 -25.34 -2.09
N ASP A 81 -7.03 -26.59 -2.10
CA ASP A 81 -8.37 -26.94 -2.49
C ASP A 81 -9.31 -26.77 -1.27
N ASN A 82 -9.76 -25.54 -1.04
CA ASN A 82 -10.87 -25.33 -0.12
C ASN A 82 -12.16 -25.43 -0.95
N ASP A 83 -12.79 -26.60 -0.95
CA ASP A 83 -14.01 -26.88 -1.72
C ASP A 83 -15.25 -26.08 -1.20
N ASP A 84 -15.14 -25.46 -0.02
CA ASP A 84 -16.26 -24.75 0.63
C ASP A 84 -16.43 -23.31 0.14
N LEU A 85 -15.42 -22.72 -0.57
CA LEU A 85 -15.53 -21.35 -1.05
C LEU A 85 -16.05 -21.30 -2.49
N PRO A 86 -16.91 -20.31 -2.82
CA PRO A 86 -17.43 -20.16 -4.17
C PRO A 86 -16.31 -19.79 -5.15
N ARG A 87 -16.22 -20.54 -6.27
CA ARG A 87 -15.22 -20.35 -7.33
C ARG A 87 -15.91 -20.34 -8.69
N PHE A 88 -15.28 -19.71 -9.68
CA PHE A 88 -15.82 -19.75 -11.03
C PHE A 88 -15.79 -21.17 -11.61
N SER A 89 -16.91 -21.61 -12.18
CA SER A 89 -17.00 -22.93 -12.81
C SER A 89 -16.33 -22.98 -14.19
N ASN A 90 -16.26 -21.81 -14.86
CA ASN A 90 -15.68 -21.65 -16.19
C ASN A 90 -15.39 -20.18 -16.50
N ILE A 91 -14.68 -19.95 -17.62
CA ILE A 91 -14.25 -18.61 -18.03
C ILE A 91 -15.41 -17.68 -18.42
N GLU A 92 -16.53 -18.22 -18.88
CA GLU A 92 -17.70 -17.42 -19.28
C GLU A 92 -18.40 -16.81 -18.05
N GLU A 93 -18.44 -17.54 -16.95
CA GLU A 93 -18.93 -17.03 -15.67
C GLU A 93 -18.06 -15.89 -15.17
N LEU A 94 -16.74 -16.04 -15.19
CA LEU A 94 -15.78 -14.97 -14.86
C LEU A 94 -15.99 -13.74 -15.75
N ARG A 95 -16.14 -13.94 -17.08
CA ARG A 95 -16.40 -12.84 -18.02
C ARG A 95 -17.71 -12.12 -17.71
N SER A 96 -18.74 -12.85 -17.31
CA SER A 96 -20.03 -12.27 -16.92
C SER A 96 -19.91 -11.39 -15.69
N ALA A 97 -19.23 -11.86 -14.64
CA ALA A 97 -18.96 -11.09 -13.43
C ALA A 97 -18.19 -9.78 -13.72
N LEU A 98 -17.17 -9.83 -14.60
CA LEU A 98 -16.41 -8.64 -15.01
C LEU A 98 -17.25 -7.65 -15.87
N VAL A 99 -18.27 -8.11 -16.59
CA VAL A 99 -19.20 -7.23 -17.31
C VAL A 99 -20.16 -6.55 -16.35
N GLU A 100 -20.68 -7.28 -15.37
CA GLU A 100 -21.60 -6.75 -14.36
C GLU A 100 -20.94 -5.67 -13.52
N SER A 101 -19.74 -5.93 -13.00
CA SER A 101 -18.98 -4.95 -12.21
C SER A 101 -18.69 -3.65 -12.96
N ARG A 102 -18.59 -3.68 -14.30
CA ARG A 102 -18.38 -2.48 -15.12
C ARG A 102 -19.65 -1.63 -15.23
N GLN A 103 -20.83 -2.22 -15.18
CA GLN A 103 -22.09 -1.49 -15.33
C GLN A 103 -22.44 -0.69 -14.07
N THR A 104 -22.08 -1.21 -12.90
CA THR A 104 -22.32 -0.59 -11.60
C THR A 104 -21.27 0.47 -11.24
N ASN A 105 -20.00 0.23 -11.58
CA ASN A 105 -18.90 1.17 -11.34
C ASN A 105 -18.78 2.28 -12.39
N GLY A 106 -19.55 2.24 -13.48
CA GLY A 106 -19.48 3.22 -14.57
C GLY A 106 -19.85 4.66 -14.23
N LEU A 107 -20.34 4.94 -13.03
CA LEU A 107 -20.66 6.28 -12.55
C LEU A 107 -19.50 6.95 -11.78
N HIS A 108 -18.45 6.22 -11.43
CA HIS A 108 -17.33 6.76 -10.65
C HIS A 108 -15.97 6.80 -11.37
N PHE A 109 -15.84 6.19 -12.56
CA PHE A 109 -14.53 6.03 -13.22
C PHE A 109 -14.14 7.16 -14.18
N ASP A 110 -15.04 8.08 -14.54
CA ASP A 110 -14.70 9.23 -15.41
C ASP A 110 -13.89 10.33 -14.69
N SER A 111 -13.69 10.21 -13.37
CA SER A 111 -12.90 11.19 -12.60
C SER A 111 -11.44 10.76 -12.33
N PHE A 112 -11.03 9.54 -12.73
CA PHE A 112 -9.67 9.03 -12.46
C PHE A 112 -8.67 9.21 -13.61
N GLU A 113 -9.11 9.66 -14.81
CA GLU A 113 -8.18 9.99 -15.92
C GLU A 113 -7.36 11.26 -15.69
N GLY A 114 -7.57 11.98 -14.57
CA GLY A 114 -6.85 13.22 -14.23
C GLY A 114 -5.67 13.07 -13.28
N PHE A 115 -5.36 11.88 -12.75
CA PHE A 115 -4.42 11.76 -11.63
C PHE A 115 -2.96 11.47 -12.00
N GLU A 116 -2.66 11.07 -13.21
CA GLU A 116 -1.26 10.84 -13.66
C GLU A 116 -0.51 12.09 -14.12
N SER A 117 -1.14 13.26 -14.24
CA SER A 117 -0.50 14.45 -14.78
C SER A 117 -0.28 15.61 -13.80
N THR A 118 -0.55 15.46 -12.49
CA THR A 118 -0.51 16.59 -11.56
C THR A 118 0.57 16.47 -10.47
N ILE A 119 1.66 15.75 -10.71
CA ILE A 119 2.86 15.80 -9.84
C ILE A 119 3.91 16.78 -10.40
N GLN A 120 3.52 17.72 -11.24
CA GLN A 120 4.40 18.85 -11.54
C GLN A 120 3.65 20.17 -11.52
N SER A 121 4.07 21.01 -10.57
CA SER A 121 3.75 22.43 -10.41
C SER A 121 2.32 22.79 -10.02
N THR A 122 2.09 23.09 -8.74
CA THR A 122 1.70 24.46 -8.32
C THR A 122 1.63 24.55 -6.79
N VAL A 123 2.64 25.15 -6.22
CA VAL A 123 2.54 25.76 -4.89
C VAL A 123 1.98 27.17 -5.11
N THR A 124 0.69 27.34 -4.95
CA THR A 124 0.10 28.66 -4.70
C THR A 124 -1.09 28.53 -3.75
N LYS A 125 -1.07 29.40 -2.78
CA LYS A 125 -2.00 29.66 -1.69
C LYS A 125 -3.49 29.42 -2.01
N GLY A 126 -4.17 28.75 -1.08
CA GLY A 126 -5.61 28.92 -0.88
C GLY A 126 -6.31 27.56 -0.73
N ASP A 127 -6.93 27.38 0.43
CA ASP A 127 -8.00 26.43 0.73
C ASP A 127 -7.72 24.95 0.49
N VAL A 128 -7.15 24.28 1.49
CA VAL A 128 -7.09 22.83 1.56
C VAL A 128 -8.45 22.32 2.05
N ALA A 129 -9.34 22.08 1.10
CA ALA A 129 -10.36 21.06 1.31
C ALA A 129 -9.63 19.72 1.25
N LEU A 130 -9.55 19.03 2.38
CA LEU A 130 -9.04 17.67 2.48
C LEU A 130 -9.92 16.75 1.63
N ASN A 131 -9.44 16.38 0.47
CA ASN A 131 -9.95 15.24 -0.26
C ASN A 131 -9.23 13.99 0.29
N ASP A 132 -9.93 13.31 1.20
CA ASP A 132 -9.56 11.98 1.68
C ASP A 132 -9.69 10.97 0.54
N SER A 133 -8.60 10.69 -0.14
CA SER A 133 -8.41 9.40 -0.80
C SER A 133 -6.98 9.24 -1.31
N LEU A 134 -6.07 8.95 -0.39
CA LEU A 134 -4.83 8.25 -0.72
C LEU A 134 -4.52 7.33 0.46
N SER A 135 -4.62 6.05 0.17
CA SER A 135 -4.15 4.93 0.95
C SER A 135 -3.08 5.28 1.96
N SER A 136 -3.49 5.42 3.20
CA SER A 136 -2.60 5.32 4.34
C SER A 136 -2.55 3.86 4.75
N ASP A 137 -1.65 3.13 4.19
CA ASP A 137 -1.22 1.89 4.79
C ASP A 137 -0.23 2.22 5.87
N LEU A 138 -0.37 1.58 6.98
CA LEU A 138 0.64 1.25 7.97
C LEU A 138 0.23 1.56 9.38
N MET A 139 0.10 0.55 10.17
CA MET A 139 0.62 0.47 11.51
C MET A 139 0.05 -0.60 12.42
N GLY A 140 0.84 -1.08 13.24
CA GLY A 140 1.17 -1.69 14.16
C GLY A 140 1.47 -1.96 15.49
N SER A 141 1.47 -2.59 16.47
CA SER A 141 1.31 -3.79 17.18
C SER A 141 1.54 -3.89 18.63
N ALA A 142 1.70 -4.78 19.29
CA ALA A 142 2.44 -5.56 20.24
C ALA A 142 1.57 -6.29 21.24
N GLU A 143 1.89 -7.54 21.42
CA GLU A 143 1.31 -8.37 22.47
C GLU A 143 2.07 -8.30 23.77
N SER A 144 1.35 -8.29 24.89
CA SER A 144 1.87 -8.66 26.17
C SER A 144 1.64 -10.16 26.42
N SER A 145 2.52 -10.99 25.99
CA SER A 145 2.73 -12.27 26.62
C SER A 145 4.20 -12.62 26.57
N THR A 146 4.82 -12.58 27.74
CA THR A 146 6.21 -12.86 28.04
C THR A 146 7.13 -11.64 28.07
N GLN A 147 7.24 -11.08 29.26
CA GLN A 147 8.17 -10.04 29.68
C GLN A 147 9.66 -10.28 29.34
N ASP A 148 10.04 -11.40 28.76
CA ASP A 148 11.45 -11.78 28.58
C ASP A 148 12.01 -11.62 27.17
N LYS A 149 11.20 -11.26 26.15
CA LYS A 149 11.69 -11.11 24.76
C LYS A 149 11.98 -9.67 24.32
N PHE A 150 11.61 -8.66 25.10
CA PHE A 150 11.98 -7.25 24.83
C PHE A 150 13.38 -6.86 25.30
N LEU A 151 14.10 -7.77 25.91
CA LEU A 151 15.52 -7.64 26.23
C LEU A 151 16.37 -8.45 25.23
N THR A 152 16.18 -8.25 23.94
CA THR A 152 17.25 -8.60 23.02
C THR A 152 18.40 -7.62 23.28
N ASN A 153 19.57 -8.16 23.52
CA ASN A 153 20.82 -7.39 23.65
C ASN A 153 21.24 -6.76 22.31
N ASP A 154 20.34 -6.65 21.36
CA ASP A 154 20.60 -6.13 20.03
C ASP A 154 20.60 -4.59 20.12
N ASP A 155 21.80 -4.03 20.16
CA ASP A 155 22.01 -2.59 20.26
C ASP A 155 21.87 -1.90 18.91
N TYR A 156 20.76 -2.23 18.20
CA TYR A 156 20.41 -1.61 16.91
C TYR A 156 18.90 -1.55 16.69
N SER A 157 18.48 -0.63 15.80
CA SER A 157 17.08 -0.44 15.43
C SER A 157 16.50 -1.64 14.69
N THR A 158 15.31 -2.04 15.09
CA THR A 158 14.43 -2.93 14.30
C THR A 158 13.28 -2.13 13.73
N THR A 159 12.61 -2.65 12.71
CA THR A 159 11.36 -2.05 12.21
C THR A 159 10.33 -2.03 13.34
N ASN A 160 9.62 -0.92 13.47
CA ASN A 160 8.53 -0.79 14.42
C ASN A 160 7.31 -1.56 13.90
N ASN A 161 7.23 -2.84 14.19
CA ASN A 161 6.23 -3.76 13.67
C ASN A 161 4.88 -3.68 14.42
N GLN A 162 3.78 -4.14 13.78
CA GLN A 162 2.45 -4.21 14.39
C GLN A 162 2.33 -5.36 15.37
N VAL A 163 2.72 -6.49 15.04
CA VAL A 163 2.63 -7.69 15.84
C VAL A 163 4.02 -8.19 16.12
N ALA A 164 4.31 -8.55 17.35
CA ALA A 164 5.56 -9.22 17.67
C ALA A 164 5.72 -10.47 16.81
N ASN A 165 6.94 -10.74 16.33
CA ASN A 165 7.30 -11.84 15.44
C ASN A 165 6.69 -11.79 14.02
N VAL A 166 5.92 -10.77 13.67
CA VAL A 166 5.46 -10.50 12.30
C VAL A 166 6.24 -9.29 11.76
N ASP A 167 7.30 -9.54 10.99
CA ASP A 167 8.10 -8.45 10.45
C ASP A 167 7.39 -7.78 9.28
N GLU A 168 7.44 -6.45 9.27
CA GLU A 168 6.93 -5.62 8.18
C GLU A 168 8.09 -5.19 7.30
N ALA A 169 7.93 -5.32 5.98
CA ALA A 169 8.89 -4.79 5.03
C ALA A 169 9.06 -3.27 5.22
N ASP A 170 10.27 -2.75 5.03
CA ASP A 170 10.54 -1.31 5.07
C ASP A 170 11.58 -0.93 4.03
N ILE A 171 11.73 0.36 3.77
CA ILE A 171 12.78 0.90 2.90
C ILE A 171 14.19 0.73 3.48
N VAL A 172 14.31 0.54 4.79
CA VAL A 172 15.59 0.32 5.47
C VAL A 172 15.50 -0.85 6.44
N LYS A 173 16.55 -1.65 6.48
CA LYS A 173 16.79 -2.69 7.47
C LYS A 173 18.25 -2.65 7.91
N THR A 174 18.53 -3.18 9.11
CA THR A 174 19.90 -3.37 9.59
C THR A 174 20.02 -4.66 10.39
N ASP A 175 21.19 -5.28 10.34
CA ASP A 175 21.57 -6.45 11.14
C ASP A 175 22.55 -6.06 12.28
N GLY A 176 22.74 -4.74 12.51
CA GLY A 176 23.66 -4.20 13.52
C GLY A 176 25.09 -4.03 13.03
N GLU A 177 25.44 -4.50 11.85
CA GLU A 177 26.74 -4.31 11.19
C GLU A 177 26.60 -3.62 9.83
N TYR A 178 25.53 -3.89 9.09
CA TYR A 178 25.24 -3.36 7.78
C TYR A 178 23.90 -2.65 7.75
N ILE A 179 23.79 -1.65 6.87
CA ILE A 179 22.55 -0.95 6.53
C ILE A 179 22.15 -1.36 5.12
N TYR A 180 20.92 -1.82 4.97
CA TYR A 180 20.29 -2.18 3.70
C TYR A 180 19.24 -1.12 3.40
N TYR A 181 19.40 -0.36 2.32
CA TYR A 181 18.53 0.79 2.05
C TYR A 181 18.05 0.82 0.61
N VAL A 182 16.73 0.92 0.44
CA VAL A 182 16.07 1.07 -0.87
C VAL A 182 15.99 2.55 -1.20
N GLN A 183 16.71 2.98 -2.23
CA GLN A 183 16.63 4.36 -2.72
C GLN A 183 17.03 4.46 -4.18
N ASN A 184 16.45 5.41 -4.94
CA ASN A 184 16.77 5.69 -6.34
C ASN A 184 16.74 4.44 -7.26
N ASN A 185 15.73 3.57 -7.08
CA ASN A 185 15.60 2.27 -7.79
C ASN A 185 16.78 1.31 -7.59
N LYS A 186 17.53 1.49 -6.50
CA LYS A 186 18.61 0.61 -6.08
C LYS A 186 18.38 0.09 -4.68
N VAL A 187 19.05 -0.99 -4.32
CA VAL A 187 19.19 -1.43 -2.93
C VAL A 187 20.66 -1.36 -2.58
N TYR A 188 21.01 -0.48 -1.66
CA TYR A 188 22.38 -0.28 -1.19
C TYR A 188 22.68 -1.19 -0.02
N ILE A 189 23.88 -1.76 0.01
CA ILE A 189 24.46 -2.50 1.12
C ILE A 189 25.65 -1.72 1.63
N ILE A 190 25.54 -1.18 2.83
CA ILE A 190 26.48 -0.21 3.38
C ILE A 190 27.01 -0.74 4.70
N LYS A 191 28.32 -0.68 4.91
CA LYS A 191 28.94 -1.00 6.17
C LYS A 191 28.73 0.17 7.14
N ALA A 192 28.07 -0.09 8.27
CA ALA A 192 27.61 0.97 9.16
C ALA A 192 28.75 1.80 9.77
N ASP A 193 29.81 1.15 10.30
CA ASP A 193 30.92 1.81 11.02
C ASP A 193 31.76 2.76 10.17
N THR A 194 31.79 2.55 8.84
CA THR A 194 32.57 3.36 7.91
C THR A 194 31.74 4.16 6.91
N LEU A 195 30.44 3.87 6.82
CA LEU A 195 29.57 4.31 5.74
C LEU A 195 30.13 4.00 4.33
N GLU A 196 30.87 2.88 4.21
CA GLU A 196 31.35 2.38 2.93
C GLU A 196 30.22 1.64 2.21
N GLU A 197 29.87 2.07 0.99
CA GLU A 197 29.05 1.26 0.10
C GLU A 197 29.83 0.04 -0.35
N LEU A 198 29.39 -1.16 0.06
CA LEU A 198 30.05 -2.41 -0.31
C LEU A 198 29.58 -2.93 -1.66
N SER A 199 28.29 -2.78 -1.91
CA SER A 199 27.63 -3.17 -3.15
C SER A 199 26.26 -2.51 -3.27
N ASN A 200 25.69 -2.56 -4.46
CA ASN A 200 24.28 -2.25 -4.66
C ASN A 200 23.64 -3.21 -5.66
N ILE A 201 22.33 -3.38 -5.54
CA ILE A 201 21.52 -4.06 -6.54
C ILE A 201 20.94 -2.96 -7.42
N SER A 202 21.54 -2.74 -8.57
CA SER A 202 20.98 -1.87 -9.61
C SER A 202 20.08 -2.71 -10.49
N LEU A 203 18.77 -2.48 -10.38
CA LEU A 203 17.79 -3.22 -11.16
C LEU A 203 17.68 -2.52 -12.50
N ALA A 204 18.27 -3.13 -13.53
CA ALA A 204 18.47 -2.55 -14.85
C ALA A 204 17.20 -1.94 -15.42
N GLU A 205 17.28 -0.68 -15.80
CA GLU A 205 16.24 0.01 -16.56
C GLU A 205 16.49 -0.22 -18.06
N ASP A 206 15.73 -1.13 -18.67
CA ASP A 206 15.53 -1.11 -20.11
C ASP A 206 14.36 -0.16 -20.43
N LYS A 207 14.28 0.31 -21.69
CA LYS A 207 13.16 1.14 -22.12
C LYS A 207 11.82 0.41 -22.07
N GLU A 208 11.85 -0.90 -22.17
CA GLU A 208 10.68 -1.77 -22.24
C GLU A 208 10.34 -2.43 -20.90
N GLU A 209 11.30 -2.52 -19.95
CA GLU A 209 11.11 -3.17 -18.66
C GLU A 209 11.74 -2.35 -17.54
N ARG A 210 10.99 -2.17 -16.41
CA ARG A 210 11.46 -1.44 -15.25
C ARG A 210 11.00 -2.12 -13.97
N PHE A 211 11.91 -2.33 -13.04
CA PHE A 211 11.58 -2.76 -11.70
C PHE A 211 11.77 -1.61 -10.70
N TYR A 212 10.75 -1.36 -9.91
CA TYR A 212 10.74 -0.36 -8.85
C TYR A 212 10.75 -1.08 -7.50
N PRO A 213 11.90 -1.22 -6.84
CA PRO A 213 11.97 -1.74 -5.48
C PRO A 213 11.23 -0.79 -4.54
N ARG A 214 10.47 -1.35 -3.61
CA ARG A 214 9.67 -0.59 -2.65
C ARG A 214 10.16 -0.80 -1.23
N GLU A 215 10.31 -2.05 -0.84
CA GLU A 215 10.61 -2.44 0.52
C GLU A 215 11.48 -3.69 0.53
N ILE A 216 12.10 -3.97 1.68
CA ILE A 216 12.98 -5.13 1.86
C ILE A 216 12.71 -5.85 3.18
N PHE A 217 13.06 -7.14 3.21
CA PHE A 217 13.33 -7.89 4.43
C PHE A 217 14.78 -8.36 4.45
N ILE A 218 15.32 -8.51 5.65
CA ILE A 218 16.55 -9.26 5.89
C ILE A 218 16.28 -10.38 6.89
N ASN A 219 16.82 -11.54 6.63
CA ASN A 219 16.78 -12.67 7.56
C ASN A 219 18.05 -13.50 7.40
N ASN A 220 18.94 -13.43 8.39
CA ASN A 220 20.25 -14.08 8.35
C ASN A 220 21.04 -13.71 7.07
N ASP A 221 21.28 -14.71 6.21
CA ASP A 221 22.04 -14.57 4.96
C ASP A 221 21.18 -14.23 3.74
N LYS A 222 19.91 -13.85 3.94
CA LYS A 222 18.96 -13.55 2.87
C LYS A 222 18.50 -12.11 2.90
N LEU A 223 18.43 -11.51 1.72
CA LEU A 223 17.79 -10.24 1.45
C LEU A 223 16.63 -10.48 0.48
N VAL A 224 15.42 -10.11 0.87
CA VAL A 224 14.24 -10.13 0.01
C VAL A 224 13.94 -8.72 -0.45
N VAL A 225 13.95 -8.48 -1.76
CA VAL A 225 13.63 -7.19 -2.36
C VAL A 225 12.24 -7.27 -2.98
N LEU A 226 11.33 -6.44 -2.51
CA LEU A 226 9.93 -6.39 -2.93
C LEU A 226 9.66 -5.14 -3.75
N GLY A 227 8.83 -5.27 -4.78
CA GLY A 227 8.47 -4.12 -5.61
C GLY A 227 7.61 -4.48 -6.80
N THR A 228 7.38 -3.49 -7.67
CA THR A 228 6.59 -3.67 -8.89
C THR A 228 7.48 -3.62 -10.13
N HIS A 229 7.32 -4.61 -10.99
CA HIS A 229 7.95 -4.67 -12.29
C HIS A 229 6.93 -4.31 -13.37
N TYR A 230 7.25 -3.31 -14.20
CA TYR A 230 6.44 -2.87 -15.33
C TYR A 230 7.08 -3.29 -16.65
N THR A 231 6.26 -3.84 -17.54
CA THR A 231 6.62 -4.08 -18.95
C THR A 231 5.79 -3.16 -19.83
N TYR A 232 6.44 -2.33 -20.64
CA TYR A 232 5.80 -1.37 -21.53
C TYR A 232 5.76 -1.92 -22.95
N GLU A 233 4.56 -2.16 -23.49
CA GLU A 233 4.37 -2.54 -24.89
C GLU A 233 4.03 -1.28 -25.71
N TYR A 234 4.96 -0.83 -26.52
CA TYR A 234 4.73 0.29 -27.45
C TYR A 234 4.05 -0.23 -28.72
N ASP A 235 2.82 0.15 -28.98
CA ASP A 235 2.17 -0.12 -30.28
C ASP A 235 2.79 0.78 -31.34
N LYS A 236 3.76 0.24 -32.09
CA LYS A 236 4.36 0.92 -33.25
C LYS A 236 3.37 0.94 -34.40
N LYS A 237 2.29 1.68 -34.30
CA LYS A 237 1.58 2.15 -35.47
C LYS A 237 2.34 3.37 -36.00
N GLU A 238 3.03 3.16 -37.14
CA GLU A 238 3.47 4.25 -38.00
C GLU A 238 2.23 5.09 -38.38
N LEU A 239 2.01 6.17 -37.68
CA LEU A 239 1.16 7.26 -38.10
C LEU A 239 2.08 8.37 -38.61
N ASP A 240 2.12 8.50 -39.95
CA ASP A 240 2.71 9.65 -40.65
C ASP A 240 2.23 10.97 -40.03
N ASP A 241 3.20 11.80 -39.68
CA ASP A 241 3.14 13.25 -39.53
C ASP A 241 1.79 13.88 -39.15
N VAL A 242 1.41 13.88 -37.87
CA VAL A 242 0.83 15.06 -37.18
C VAL A 242 0.88 14.85 -35.66
N TYR A 243 1.50 15.79 -34.96
CA TYR A 243 1.50 16.03 -33.54
C TYR A 243 0.32 15.41 -32.75
N TYR A 244 0.57 14.32 -32.03
CA TYR A 244 0.10 14.06 -30.66
C TYR A 244 0.76 12.76 -30.21
N ASP A 245 1.78 12.89 -29.39
CA ASP A 245 2.51 11.80 -28.74
C ASP A 245 1.66 11.22 -27.59
N TYR A 246 0.55 10.58 -27.93
CA TYR A 246 -0.15 9.67 -27.05
C TYR A 246 0.02 8.24 -27.58
N ALA A 247 1.24 7.74 -27.46
CA ALA A 247 1.44 6.31 -27.49
C ALA A 247 0.74 5.74 -26.26
N TYR A 248 -0.39 5.08 -26.43
CA TYR A 248 -0.99 4.26 -25.40
C TYR A 248 -0.02 3.12 -25.09
N SER A 249 0.88 3.32 -24.14
CA SER A 249 1.68 2.25 -23.62
C SER A 249 0.79 1.43 -22.68
N PHE A 250 0.44 0.22 -23.07
CA PHE A 250 -0.13 -0.74 -22.14
C PHE A 250 1.00 -1.22 -21.25
N SER A 251 1.01 -0.83 -19.99
CA SER A 251 1.91 -1.39 -19.02
C SER A 251 1.29 -2.65 -18.41
N LYS A 252 2.06 -3.74 -18.40
CA LYS A 252 1.78 -4.92 -17.57
C LYS A 252 2.60 -4.79 -16.31
N SER A 253 2.00 -5.04 -15.17
CA SER A 253 2.70 -5.00 -13.88
C SER A 253 2.73 -6.37 -13.23
N LYS A 254 3.81 -6.65 -12.50
CA LYS A 254 3.96 -7.80 -11.63
C LYS A 254 4.55 -7.36 -10.30
N ALA A 255 3.91 -7.73 -9.19
CA ALA A 255 4.54 -7.68 -7.90
C ALA A 255 5.61 -8.76 -7.83
N LYS A 256 6.85 -8.41 -7.55
CA LYS A 256 7.98 -9.34 -7.48
C LYS A 256 8.60 -9.35 -6.08
N ALA A 257 9.04 -10.54 -5.66
CA ALA A 257 10.00 -10.71 -4.59
C ALA A 257 11.26 -11.38 -5.16
N LEU A 258 12.39 -10.70 -5.00
CA LEU A 258 13.72 -11.16 -5.44
C LEU A 258 14.52 -11.56 -4.20
N ILE A 259 14.90 -12.81 -4.10
CA ILE A 259 15.61 -13.36 -2.94
C ILE A 259 17.09 -13.47 -3.26
N TYR A 260 17.90 -12.68 -2.57
CA TYR A 260 19.36 -12.67 -2.73
C TYR A 260 20.04 -13.35 -1.55
N SER A 261 21.10 -14.11 -1.84
CA SER A 261 22.09 -14.46 -0.82
C SER A 261 23.00 -13.26 -0.57
N ILE A 262 23.10 -12.88 0.70
CA ILE A 262 23.96 -11.79 1.19
C ILE A 262 25.12 -12.30 2.07
N LYS A 263 25.50 -13.58 1.92
CA LYS A 263 26.66 -14.16 2.61
C LYS A 263 27.94 -13.39 2.33
N ASP A 264 28.16 -13.03 1.07
CA ASP A 264 29.16 -12.07 0.66
C ASP A 264 28.49 -10.73 0.32
N LYS A 265 28.69 -9.73 1.17
CA LYS A 265 28.08 -8.40 1.02
C LYS A 265 28.59 -7.65 -0.21
N LYS A 266 29.68 -8.13 -0.86
CA LYS A 266 30.26 -7.54 -2.08
C LYS A 266 29.86 -8.27 -3.35
N ASP A 267 29.38 -9.53 -3.24
CA ASP A 267 28.98 -10.37 -4.39
C ASP A 267 27.62 -11.02 -4.12
N LEU A 268 26.55 -10.24 -4.28
CA LEU A 268 25.19 -10.68 -4.03
C LEU A 268 24.70 -11.62 -5.14
N LYS A 269 24.05 -12.71 -4.77
CA LYS A 269 23.55 -13.70 -5.72
C LYS A 269 22.04 -13.82 -5.64
N LEU A 270 21.37 -13.54 -6.77
CA LEU A 270 19.95 -13.83 -6.89
C LEU A 270 19.76 -15.36 -6.86
N GLU A 271 19.02 -15.87 -5.90
CA GLU A 271 18.75 -17.29 -5.73
C GLU A 271 17.36 -17.68 -6.19
N ARG A 272 16.36 -16.80 -5.95
CA ARG A 272 14.98 -17.09 -6.33
C ARG A 272 14.27 -15.80 -6.73
N GLU A 273 13.38 -15.90 -7.71
CA GLU A 273 12.42 -14.89 -8.09
C GLU A 273 11.02 -15.46 -8.03
N VAL A 274 10.10 -14.78 -7.36
CA VAL A 274 8.67 -15.07 -7.37
C VAL A 274 7.89 -13.84 -7.78
N ALA A 275 6.77 -14.02 -8.47
CA ALA A 275 5.95 -12.90 -8.90
C ALA A 275 4.46 -13.24 -8.94
N LEU A 276 3.64 -12.24 -8.64
CA LEU A 276 2.19 -12.22 -8.78
C LEU A 276 1.80 -11.15 -9.80
N ASP A 277 0.76 -11.38 -10.57
CA ASP A 277 0.23 -10.40 -11.53
C ASP A 277 -0.31 -9.17 -10.81
N GLY A 278 -0.05 -7.97 -11.35
CA GLY A 278 -0.50 -6.70 -10.77
C GLY A 278 0.56 -5.95 -9.96
N ASP A 279 0.15 -4.88 -9.31
CA ASP A 279 1.04 -4.02 -8.53
C ASP A 279 1.26 -4.58 -7.12
N TYR A 280 2.49 -4.43 -6.61
CA TYR A 280 2.82 -4.75 -5.23
C TYR A 280 2.02 -3.85 -4.27
N VAL A 281 1.45 -4.47 -3.24
CA VAL A 281 0.71 -3.77 -2.19
C VAL A 281 1.52 -3.74 -0.91
N GLN A 282 1.71 -4.88 -0.28
CA GLN A 282 2.43 -5.03 0.99
C GLN A 282 2.94 -6.46 1.17
N ALA A 283 3.81 -6.64 2.17
CA ALA A 283 4.27 -7.97 2.59
C ALA A 283 4.43 -8.07 4.12
N ARG A 284 4.42 -9.31 4.59
CA ARG A 284 4.74 -9.68 5.98
C ARG A 284 5.71 -10.85 5.96
N MET A 285 6.60 -10.90 6.96
CA MET A 285 7.50 -12.04 7.15
C MET A 285 7.35 -12.59 8.57
N ILE A 286 7.10 -13.90 8.66
CA ILE A 286 6.94 -14.62 9.92
C ILE A 286 7.98 -15.73 9.94
N GLY A 287 9.00 -15.58 10.78
CA GLY A 287 10.18 -16.46 10.72
C GLY A 287 10.84 -16.39 9.34
N ASP A 288 10.91 -17.53 8.63
CA ASP A 288 11.47 -17.63 7.29
C ASP A 288 10.40 -17.54 6.18
N ASN A 289 9.16 -17.27 6.54
CA ASN A 289 8.03 -17.30 5.60
C ASN A 289 7.62 -15.87 5.21
N VAL A 290 7.62 -15.60 3.91
CA VAL A 290 7.20 -14.31 3.33
C VAL A 290 5.82 -14.46 2.71
N TYR A 291 4.93 -13.55 3.06
CA TYR A 291 3.59 -13.40 2.49
C TYR A 291 3.50 -12.03 1.85
N PHE A 292 3.21 -11.98 0.54
CA PHE A 292 3.12 -10.73 -0.19
C PHE A 292 1.86 -10.66 -1.05
N ILE A 293 1.39 -9.46 -1.29
CA ILE A 293 0.09 -9.20 -1.88
C ILE A 293 0.26 -8.35 -3.11
N SER A 294 -0.49 -8.69 -4.15
CA SER A 294 -0.62 -7.87 -5.34
C SER A 294 -2.07 -7.56 -5.68
N ARG A 295 -2.28 -6.50 -6.45
CA ARG A 295 -3.58 -6.07 -6.92
C ARG A 295 -3.53 -5.79 -8.42
N LYS A 296 -4.42 -6.45 -9.18
CA LYS A 296 -4.54 -6.30 -10.63
C LYS A 296 -5.92 -5.81 -11.02
N GLY A 297 -6.03 -4.57 -11.45
CA GLY A 297 -7.25 -4.05 -12.07
C GLY A 297 -7.45 -4.59 -13.49
N ILE A 298 -8.68 -4.97 -13.84
CA ILE A 298 -9.02 -5.52 -15.16
C ILE A 298 -9.89 -4.52 -15.91
N ARG A 299 -9.36 -3.97 -17.00
CA ARG A 299 -10.16 -3.26 -17.99
C ARG A 299 -10.69 -4.27 -19.01
N TYR A 300 -11.81 -4.94 -18.68
CA TYR A 300 -12.35 -6.00 -19.52
C TYR A 300 -12.99 -5.48 -20.82
N TYR A 301 -12.61 -6.10 -21.95
CA TYR A 301 -13.24 -5.92 -23.26
C TYR A 301 -13.64 -7.29 -23.83
N LYS A 302 -14.80 -7.38 -24.49
CA LYS A 302 -15.32 -8.64 -25.08
C LYS A 302 -14.36 -9.32 -26.07
N THR A 303 -13.37 -8.59 -26.60
CA THR A 303 -12.38 -9.11 -27.53
C THR A 303 -11.13 -9.66 -26.88
N MET A 304 -11.01 -9.56 -25.53
CA MET A 304 -9.86 -10.08 -24.80
C MET A 304 -9.81 -11.61 -24.88
N ARG A 305 -8.63 -12.14 -25.09
CA ARG A 305 -8.37 -13.59 -25.02
C ARG A 305 -8.42 -14.05 -23.56
N ASP A 306 -8.63 -15.33 -23.31
CA ASP A 306 -8.71 -15.88 -21.96
C ASP A 306 -7.44 -15.58 -21.16
N ILE A 307 -6.26 -15.72 -21.78
CA ILE A 307 -4.96 -15.43 -21.15
C ILE A 307 -4.76 -13.95 -20.76
N GLU A 308 -5.52 -13.04 -21.34
CA GLU A 308 -5.47 -11.61 -21.00
C GLU A 308 -6.42 -11.28 -19.85
N VAL A 309 -7.38 -12.16 -19.59
CA VAL A 309 -8.35 -12.02 -18.50
C VAL A 309 -7.84 -12.69 -17.23
N LEU A 310 -7.24 -13.89 -17.36
CA LEU A 310 -6.74 -14.67 -16.23
C LEU A 310 -5.46 -14.07 -15.65
N PRO A 311 -5.29 -14.10 -14.32
CA PRO A 311 -4.05 -13.67 -13.70
C PRO A 311 -2.93 -14.68 -13.93
N ILE A 312 -1.69 -14.20 -13.84
CA ILE A 312 -0.48 -15.01 -14.00
C ILE A 312 0.39 -14.93 -12.74
N VAL A 313 1.16 -15.99 -12.49
CA VAL A 313 2.13 -16.05 -11.40
C VAL A 313 3.44 -16.65 -11.92
N TYR A 314 4.52 -16.44 -11.19
CA TYR A 314 5.85 -16.93 -11.54
C TYR A 314 6.62 -17.35 -10.30
N ASP A 315 7.34 -18.44 -10.43
CA ASP A 315 8.32 -18.91 -9.43
C ASP A 315 9.46 -19.61 -10.15
N SER A 316 10.66 -19.07 -10.02
CA SER A 316 11.86 -19.58 -10.69
C SER A 316 12.27 -21.00 -10.26
N TYR A 317 11.79 -21.46 -9.10
CA TYR A 317 12.02 -22.86 -8.65
C TYR A 317 11.04 -23.84 -9.29
N VAL A 318 9.94 -23.37 -9.81
CA VAL A 318 8.88 -24.20 -10.39
C VAL A 318 8.91 -24.20 -11.90
N SER A 319 9.07 -23.04 -12.53
CA SER A 319 8.98 -22.87 -13.97
C SER A 319 9.86 -21.75 -14.49
N SER A 320 10.36 -21.89 -15.72
CA SER A 320 11.03 -20.79 -16.44
C SER A 320 10.04 -19.83 -17.14
N ASN A 321 8.73 -20.12 -17.08
CA ASN A 321 7.68 -19.36 -17.74
C ASN A 321 6.59 -18.97 -16.76
N ASP A 322 5.84 -17.92 -17.10
CA ASP A 322 4.63 -17.55 -16.38
C ASP A 322 3.60 -18.70 -16.37
N ILE A 323 2.91 -18.83 -15.26
CA ILE A 323 1.89 -19.83 -15.01
C ILE A 323 0.54 -19.13 -14.92
N VAL A 324 -0.43 -19.55 -15.74
CA VAL A 324 -1.78 -18.98 -15.77
C VAL A 324 -2.61 -19.58 -14.65
N VAL A 325 -3.23 -18.75 -13.82
CA VAL A 325 -4.19 -19.19 -12.80
C VAL A 325 -5.50 -19.60 -13.47
N ASP A 326 -5.88 -20.88 -13.33
CA ASP A 326 -7.17 -21.35 -13.86
C ASP A 326 -8.33 -20.62 -13.18
N CYS A 327 -9.36 -20.25 -13.96
CA CYS A 327 -10.54 -19.57 -13.42
C CYS A 327 -11.23 -20.34 -12.28
N LYS A 328 -11.16 -21.67 -12.30
CA LYS A 328 -11.67 -22.54 -11.22
C LYS A 328 -10.91 -22.41 -9.91
N ARG A 329 -9.77 -21.73 -9.89
CA ARG A 329 -8.97 -21.43 -8.69
C ARG A 329 -9.22 -20.02 -8.16
N ILE A 330 -9.98 -19.22 -8.88
CA ILE A 330 -10.30 -17.85 -8.48
C ILE A 330 -11.56 -17.90 -7.60
N VAL A 331 -11.40 -17.49 -6.33
CA VAL A 331 -12.54 -17.34 -5.42
C VAL A 331 -13.36 -16.12 -5.85
N HIS A 332 -14.67 -16.28 -5.86
CA HIS A 332 -15.62 -15.23 -6.22
C HIS A 332 -16.81 -15.24 -5.29
N PHE A 333 -17.00 -14.17 -4.56
CA PHE A 333 -18.19 -13.94 -3.75
C PHE A 333 -19.21 -13.15 -4.59
N PRO A 334 -20.36 -13.73 -4.98
CA PRO A 334 -21.29 -13.10 -5.94
C PRO A 334 -21.81 -11.73 -5.53
N GLU A 335 -21.84 -11.45 -4.23
CA GLU A 335 -22.25 -10.16 -3.66
C GLU A 335 -21.16 -9.08 -3.70
N VAL A 336 -19.92 -9.44 -4.09
CA VAL A 336 -18.79 -8.51 -4.21
C VAL A 336 -18.56 -8.21 -5.68
N GLU A 337 -19.10 -7.08 -6.13
CA GLU A 337 -18.85 -6.59 -7.49
C GLU A 337 -17.48 -5.95 -7.59
N SER A 338 -16.56 -6.57 -8.32
CA SER A 338 -15.20 -6.06 -8.51
C SER A 338 -14.67 -6.38 -9.90
N ASN A 339 -13.82 -5.48 -10.41
CA ASN A 339 -13.00 -5.71 -11.60
C ASN A 339 -11.51 -5.82 -11.25
N THR A 340 -11.21 -6.15 -10.01
CA THR A 340 -9.85 -6.24 -9.49
C THR A 340 -9.60 -7.62 -8.90
N TYR A 341 -8.51 -8.25 -9.31
CA TYR A 341 -7.98 -9.41 -8.60
C TYR A 341 -7.07 -8.96 -7.46
N THR A 342 -7.21 -9.61 -6.34
CA THR A 342 -6.18 -9.64 -5.29
C THR A 342 -5.55 -11.03 -5.30
N LEU A 343 -4.23 -11.06 -5.40
CA LEU A 343 -3.43 -12.27 -5.32
C LEU A 343 -2.58 -12.19 -4.06
N VAL A 344 -2.52 -13.30 -3.34
CA VAL A 344 -1.68 -13.45 -2.14
C VAL A 344 -0.75 -14.62 -2.38
N GLY A 345 0.55 -14.37 -2.28
CA GLY A 345 1.59 -15.37 -2.42
C GLY A 345 2.30 -15.61 -1.09
N GLY A 346 2.53 -16.87 -0.75
CA GLY A 346 3.30 -17.26 0.42
C GLY A 346 4.43 -18.21 0.03
N PHE A 347 5.63 -18.03 0.58
CA PHE A 347 6.77 -18.90 0.33
C PHE A 347 7.78 -18.83 1.47
N ASN A 348 8.53 -19.92 1.67
CA ASN A 348 9.67 -19.95 2.58
C ASN A 348 10.95 -19.57 1.83
N ILE A 349 11.78 -18.69 2.43
CA ILE A 349 13.03 -18.18 1.81
C ILE A 349 14.19 -19.17 1.86
N ASN A 350 14.10 -20.26 2.64
CA ASN A 350 15.16 -21.21 2.90
C ASN A 350 14.92 -22.61 2.31
N ASN A 351 13.72 -22.88 1.77
CA ASN A 351 13.42 -24.13 1.09
C ASN A 351 13.21 -23.92 -0.41
N ASP A 352 13.14 -25.01 -1.18
CA ASP A 352 12.93 -25.05 -2.63
C ASP A 352 11.49 -25.43 -3.01
N GLU A 353 10.57 -25.38 -2.06
CA GLU A 353 9.15 -25.61 -2.34
C GLU A 353 8.56 -24.46 -3.15
N GLY A 354 7.65 -24.79 -4.05
CA GLY A 354 6.95 -23.81 -4.85
C GLY A 354 6.09 -22.86 -4.00
N MET A 355 5.96 -21.61 -4.46
CA MET A 355 5.10 -20.60 -3.84
C MET A 355 3.64 -21.09 -3.72
N SER A 356 3.02 -20.88 -2.57
CA SER A 356 1.58 -21.02 -2.38
C SER A 356 0.87 -19.77 -2.85
N VAL A 357 -0.26 -19.89 -3.56
CA VAL A 357 -1.00 -18.74 -4.10
C VAL A 357 -2.49 -18.90 -3.88
N GLU A 358 -3.10 -17.86 -3.33
CA GLU A 358 -4.54 -17.66 -3.34
C GLU A 358 -4.91 -16.47 -4.21
N THR A 359 -6.03 -16.60 -4.93
CA THR A 359 -6.53 -15.54 -5.83
C THR A 359 -8.03 -15.37 -5.64
N PHE A 360 -8.47 -14.14 -5.47
CA PHE A 360 -9.90 -13.83 -5.43
C PHE A 360 -10.24 -12.59 -6.25
N LEU A 361 -11.47 -12.53 -6.74
CA LEU A 361 -12.02 -11.35 -7.39
C LEU A 361 -12.58 -10.43 -6.30
N GLY A 362 -11.88 -9.36 -6.01
CA GLY A 362 -12.17 -8.39 -4.95
C GLY A 362 -10.95 -7.49 -4.74
N ALA A 363 -11.17 -6.25 -4.39
CA ALA A 363 -10.09 -5.35 -4.01
C ALA A 363 -9.67 -5.62 -2.56
N GLY A 364 -8.39 -5.47 -2.25
CA GLY A 364 -7.86 -5.49 -0.90
C GLY A 364 -7.14 -4.17 -0.61
N GLU A 365 -7.41 -3.55 0.53
CA GLU A 365 -6.89 -2.21 0.86
C GLU A 365 -6.06 -2.20 2.12
N THR A 366 -6.64 -2.54 3.26
CA THR A 366 -5.93 -2.57 4.54
C THR A 366 -5.59 -4.00 4.93
N ILE A 367 -4.38 -4.19 5.42
CA ILE A 367 -3.81 -5.50 5.71
C ILE A 367 -3.39 -5.55 7.17
N TYR A 368 -3.79 -6.61 7.85
CA TYR A 368 -3.33 -6.95 9.20
C TYR A 368 -2.87 -8.41 9.20
N ALA A 369 -1.80 -8.73 9.90
CA ALA A 369 -1.36 -10.11 10.10
C ALA A 369 -1.04 -10.36 11.57
N SER A 370 -1.52 -11.48 12.08
CA SER A 370 -1.01 -12.16 13.27
C SER A 370 0.04 -13.20 12.88
N GLU A 371 0.54 -13.98 13.82
CA GLU A 371 1.45 -15.08 13.52
C GLU A 371 0.77 -16.23 12.75
N GLU A 372 -0.55 -16.38 12.88
CA GLU A 372 -1.34 -17.49 12.33
C GLU A 372 -2.23 -17.08 11.16
N HIS A 373 -2.66 -15.80 11.10
CA HIS A 373 -3.64 -15.35 10.12
C HIS A 373 -3.24 -14.05 9.43
N LEU A 374 -3.66 -13.93 8.16
CA LEU A 374 -3.63 -12.68 7.40
C LEU A 374 -5.07 -12.21 7.16
N TYR A 375 -5.34 -10.94 7.45
CA TYR A 375 -6.62 -10.29 7.18
C TYR A 375 -6.43 -9.22 6.12
N ILE A 376 -7.24 -9.26 5.08
CA ILE A 376 -7.29 -8.25 4.03
C ILE A 376 -8.68 -7.65 4.04
N THR A 377 -8.79 -6.32 4.09
CA THR A 377 -10.09 -5.66 4.09
C THR A 377 -10.31 -4.84 2.84
N HIS A 378 -11.57 -4.67 2.50
CA HIS A 378 -12.02 -3.84 1.39
C HIS A 378 -13.22 -3.01 1.82
N GLU A 379 -13.19 -1.71 1.53
CA GLU A 379 -14.29 -0.80 1.77
C GLU A 379 -15.30 -0.84 0.61
N ASN A 380 -16.55 -1.16 0.92
CA ASN A 380 -17.65 -1.15 -0.03
C ASN A 380 -18.51 0.10 0.16
N PHE A 381 -18.71 0.83 -0.91
CA PHE A 381 -19.66 1.93 -0.99
C PHE A 381 -21.00 1.37 -1.48
N GLY A 382 -21.95 1.06 -0.63
CA GLY A 382 -23.26 0.57 -1.02
C GLY A 382 -23.99 1.49 -2.01
N GLU A 383 -25.31 1.61 -1.93
CA GLU A 383 -26.09 2.52 -2.78
C GLU A 383 -25.76 4.02 -2.56
N SER A 384 -25.02 4.36 -1.49
CA SER A 384 -24.66 5.72 -1.10
C SER A 384 -23.32 5.76 -0.41
N TYR A 385 -22.54 6.83 -0.61
CA TYR A 385 -21.31 7.14 0.13
C TYR A 385 -21.44 7.00 1.66
N TYR A 386 -22.65 7.17 2.18
CA TYR A 386 -22.93 7.06 3.61
C TYR A 386 -23.19 5.63 4.11
N ASN A 387 -23.37 4.66 3.20
CA ASN A 387 -23.64 3.26 3.53
C ASN A 387 -22.37 2.42 3.35
N ARG A 388 -21.27 2.86 3.98
CA ARG A 388 -19.98 2.17 3.90
C ARG A 388 -20.00 0.90 4.73
N LYS A 389 -19.43 -0.15 4.17
CA LYS A 389 -19.19 -1.43 4.84
C LYS A 389 -17.76 -1.89 4.57
N THR A 390 -17.20 -2.60 5.52
CA THR A 390 -15.89 -3.24 5.37
C THR A 390 -16.08 -4.74 5.21
N THR A 391 -15.69 -5.28 4.06
CA THR A 391 -15.52 -6.72 3.84
C THR A 391 -14.14 -7.14 4.35
N ILE A 392 -14.08 -8.27 5.04
CA ILE A 392 -12.88 -8.84 5.65
C ILE A 392 -12.67 -10.22 5.07
N TYR A 393 -11.48 -10.49 4.53
CA TYR A 393 -11.02 -11.80 4.07
C TYR A 393 -10.00 -12.33 5.07
N LYS A 394 -10.22 -13.53 5.62
CA LYS A 394 -9.31 -14.19 6.56
C LYS A 394 -8.56 -15.31 5.84
N PHE A 395 -7.26 -15.29 5.96
CA PHE A 395 -6.36 -16.33 5.44
C PHE A 395 -5.64 -17.00 6.60
N ASP A 396 -5.53 -18.32 6.51
CA ASP A 396 -4.66 -19.15 7.35
C ASP A 396 -3.24 -19.15 6.79
N LEU A 397 -2.25 -19.04 7.67
CA LEU A 397 -0.82 -18.98 7.35
C LEU A 397 -0.11 -20.18 7.99
N ASP A 398 0.50 -21.05 7.17
CA ASP A 398 1.21 -22.22 7.65
C ASP A 398 2.49 -22.45 6.85
N GLU A 399 3.67 -22.22 7.45
CA GLU A 399 5.00 -22.47 6.89
C GLU A 399 5.21 -22.02 5.43
N GLY A 400 4.71 -20.81 5.09
CA GLY A 400 4.75 -20.25 3.74
C GLY A 400 3.57 -20.68 2.85
N SER A 401 2.68 -21.53 3.33
CA SER A 401 1.39 -21.80 2.72
C SER A 401 0.41 -20.70 3.09
N ILE A 402 -0.52 -20.39 2.18
CA ILE A 402 -1.60 -19.44 2.42
C ILE A 402 -2.91 -20.00 1.90
N LYS A 403 -3.97 -19.88 2.70
CA LYS A 403 -5.28 -20.41 2.37
C LYS A 403 -6.37 -19.44 2.80
N LEU A 404 -7.20 -18.99 1.86
CA LEU A 404 -8.39 -18.20 2.18
C LEU A 404 -9.41 -19.10 2.90
N GLU A 405 -9.76 -18.74 4.14
CA GLU A 405 -10.67 -19.52 4.98
C GLU A 405 -12.11 -19.04 4.91
N THR A 406 -12.31 -17.75 5.12
CA THR A 406 -13.67 -17.21 5.25
C THR A 406 -13.70 -15.71 4.94
N LYS A 407 -14.92 -15.19 4.80
CA LYS A 407 -15.22 -13.77 4.60
C LYS A 407 -16.23 -13.30 5.63
N GLY A 408 -16.03 -12.10 6.17
CA GLY A 408 -16.97 -11.39 7.04
C GLY A 408 -17.31 -10.00 6.50
N GLU A 409 -18.30 -9.35 7.09
CA GLU A 409 -18.68 -7.98 6.77
C GLU A 409 -19.14 -7.25 8.04
N ILE A 410 -18.73 -5.99 8.18
CA ILE A 410 -19.15 -5.08 9.25
C ILE A 410 -19.51 -3.71 8.67
N ASP A 411 -20.29 -2.93 9.41
CA ASP A 411 -20.62 -1.57 9.00
C ASP A 411 -19.47 -0.60 9.28
N GLY A 412 -19.30 0.38 8.37
CA GLY A 412 -18.30 1.44 8.48
C GLY A 412 -17.01 1.13 7.75
N TYR A 413 -16.03 2.01 7.94
CA TYR A 413 -14.69 1.92 7.35
C TYR A 413 -13.61 2.02 8.43
N LEU A 414 -12.48 1.37 8.16
CA LEU A 414 -11.30 1.40 9.02
C LEU A 414 -10.51 2.69 8.82
N ASN A 415 -9.88 3.20 9.86
CA ASN A 415 -8.94 4.31 9.72
C ASN A 415 -7.63 3.83 9.09
N ASN A 416 -7.10 2.71 9.57
CA ASN A 416 -5.90 2.04 9.08
C ASN A 416 -5.81 0.63 9.71
N GLN A 417 -4.69 -0.07 9.51
CA GLN A 417 -4.51 -1.42 10.05
C GLN A 417 -4.54 -1.50 11.59
N PHE A 418 -4.24 -0.43 12.34
CA PHE A 418 -4.42 -0.38 13.81
C PHE A 418 -5.84 -0.46 14.28
N SER A 419 -6.76 -0.20 13.36
CA SER A 419 -8.16 -0.44 13.61
C SER A 419 -8.50 -1.93 13.66
N MET A 420 -7.51 -2.83 13.46
CA MET A 420 -7.65 -4.29 13.52
C MET A 420 -6.64 -4.91 14.48
N ASP A 421 -7.06 -5.97 15.13
CA ASP A 421 -6.19 -6.80 15.98
C ASP A 421 -6.82 -8.17 16.22
N GLU A 422 -5.99 -9.21 16.21
CA GLU A 422 -6.41 -10.56 16.61
C GLU A 422 -5.88 -10.89 18.00
N HIS A 423 -6.77 -11.32 18.88
CA HIS A 423 -6.42 -11.69 20.24
C HIS A 423 -7.26 -12.85 20.74
N LYS A 424 -6.62 -13.92 21.21
CA LYS A 424 -7.28 -15.11 21.76
C LYS A 424 -8.32 -15.73 20.80
N GLY A 425 -8.03 -15.73 19.49
CA GLY A 425 -8.91 -16.27 18.45
C GLY A 425 -10.07 -15.34 18.05
N TYR A 426 -10.10 -14.10 18.52
CA TYR A 426 -11.09 -13.10 18.14
C TYR A 426 -10.44 -11.96 17.34
N LEU A 427 -11.06 -11.58 16.22
CA LEU A 427 -10.70 -10.37 15.50
C LEU A 427 -11.47 -9.18 16.06
N ARG A 428 -10.76 -8.13 16.46
CA ARG A 428 -11.29 -6.88 17.00
C ARG A 428 -11.11 -5.76 16.00
N LEU A 429 -12.16 -4.96 15.77
CA LEU A 429 -12.11 -3.88 14.78
C LEU A 429 -12.79 -2.62 15.30
N ALA A 430 -12.21 -1.47 14.97
CA ALA A 430 -12.79 -0.15 15.22
C ALA A 430 -13.07 0.56 13.90
N THR A 431 -14.33 0.96 13.66
CA THR A 431 -14.78 1.58 12.41
C THR A 431 -15.47 2.91 12.64
N THR A 432 -15.40 3.80 11.64
CA THR A 432 -16.26 4.99 11.57
C THR A 432 -17.46 4.68 10.65
N VAL A 433 -18.65 5.04 11.09
CA VAL A 433 -19.92 4.88 10.36
C VAL A 433 -20.61 6.21 10.16
N TYR A 434 -21.53 6.28 9.21
CA TYR A 434 -22.46 7.40 9.07
C TYR A 434 -23.84 7.00 9.58
N ILE A 435 -24.43 7.83 10.41
CA ILE A 435 -25.77 7.61 10.99
C ILE A 435 -26.68 8.79 10.72
N ASP A 436 -27.99 8.55 10.77
CA ASP A 436 -28.99 9.61 10.72
C ASP A 436 -29.13 10.25 12.11
N ASP A 437 -29.02 11.58 12.15
CA ASP A 437 -29.27 12.36 13.35
C ASP A 437 -30.50 13.26 13.14
N GLU A 438 -31.50 13.09 14.02
CA GLU A 438 -32.74 13.85 13.96
C GLU A 438 -32.63 15.13 14.77
N ILE A 439 -32.63 16.27 14.09
CA ILE A 439 -32.69 17.59 14.73
C ILE A 439 -34.14 18.00 14.88
N ARG A 440 -34.61 18.09 16.11
CA ARG A 440 -35.97 18.52 16.44
C ARG A 440 -35.97 20.00 16.81
N THR A 441 -36.56 20.82 15.95
CA THR A 441 -36.70 22.28 16.18
C THR A 441 -38.14 22.62 16.50
N GLU A 442 -38.39 23.12 17.72
CA GLU A 442 -39.69 23.64 18.08
C GLU A 442 -39.89 25.06 17.54
N LYS A 443 -40.86 25.25 16.67
CA LYS A 443 -41.27 26.56 16.17
C LYS A 443 -42.61 26.97 16.81
N LYS A 444 -42.58 28.02 17.67
CA LYS A 444 -43.78 28.56 18.27
C LYS A 444 -44.37 29.64 17.34
N ASN A 445 -45.57 29.43 16.88
CA ASN A 445 -46.30 30.44 16.11
C ASN A 445 -46.64 31.63 16.99
N ALA A 446 -46.06 32.77 16.69
CA ALA A 446 -46.21 34.02 17.49
C ALA A 446 -47.67 34.55 17.58
N ARG A 447 -48.54 34.13 16.65
CA ARG A 447 -49.93 34.63 16.58
C ARG A 447 -50.93 33.72 17.25
N THR A 448 -50.72 32.41 17.20
CA THR A 448 -51.65 31.41 17.69
C THR A 448 -51.18 30.71 18.98
N GLY A 449 -49.90 30.89 19.33
CA GLY A 449 -49.24 30.16 20.41
C GLY A 449 -49.01 28.64 20.13
N ALA A 450 -49.43 28.15 18.95
CA ALA A 450 -49.28 26.75 18.60
C ALA A 450 -47.78 26.39 18.43
N ILE A 451 -47.37 25.28 18.96
CA ILE A 451 -46.02 24.72 18.81
C ILE A 451 -46.08 23.68 17.70
N SER A 452 -45.24 23.85 16.68
CA SER A 452 -44.94 22.83 15.66
C SER A 452 -43.53 22.32 15.87
N VAL A 453 -43.36 21.01 15.77
CA VAL A 453 -42.03 20.35 15.78
C VAL A 453 -41.64 20.09 14.33
N GLU A 454 -40.57 20.67 13.89
CA GLU A 454 -39.94 20.41 12.61
C GLU A 454 -38.80 19.40 12.88
N ILE A 455 -38.81 18.28 12.17
CA ILE A 455 -37.76 17.27 12.26
C ILE A 455 -36.95 17.39 10.97
N ASP A 456 -35.69 17.70 11.11
CA ASP A 456 -34.71 17.68 10.04
C ASP A 456 -33.74 16.49 10.28
N THR A 457 -33.33 15.78 9.24
CA THR A 457 -32.43 14.63 9.34
C THR A 457 -31.13 14.97 8.64
N GLN A 458 -30.03 14.91 9.36
CA GLN A 458 -28.69 15.08 8.80
C GLN A 458 -27.87 13.82 8.96
N LYS A 459 -26.91 13.58 8.06
CA LYS A 459 -25.91 12.52 8.20
C LYS A 459 -24.73 13.03 9.03
N ILE A 460 -24.43 12.33 10.10
CA ILE A 460 -23.26 12.57 10.95
C ILE A 460 -22.42 11.31 11.07
N THR A 461 -21.19 11.43 11.52
CA THR A 461 -20.32 10.28 11.84
C THR A 461 -20.62 9.75 13.24
N ALA A 462 -20.32 8.48 13.44
CA ALA A 462 -20.20 7.83 14.73
C ALA A 462 -19.20 6.67 14.60
N ASN A 463 -18.83 6.05 15.71
CA ASN A 463 -17.82 5.01 15.66
C ASN A 463 -18.34 3.73 16.30
N ASN A 464 -17.94 2.60 15.76
CA ASN A 464 -18.31 1.29 16.26
C ASN A 464 -17.03 0.48 16.57
N LEU A 465 -17.15 -0.40 17.54
CA LEU A 465 -16.17 -1.44 17.80
C LEU A 465 -16.86 -2.80 17.67
N TYR A 466 -16.22 -3.73 16.98
CA TYR A 466 -16.71 -5.09 16.76
C TYR A 466 -15.71 -6.10 17.29
N VAL A 467 -16.23 -7.21 17.81
CA VAL A 467 -15.48 -8.42 18.13
C VAL A 467 -16.08 -9.57 17.34
N LEU A 468 -15.26 -10.20 16.51
CA LEU A 468 -15.66 -11.30 15.63
C LEU A 468 -14.99 -12.59 16.07
N ASN A 469 -15.70 -13.72 15.95
CA ASN A 469 -15.14 -15.05 16.18
C ASN A 469 -14.32 -15.56 14.97
N GLU A 470 -13.83 -16.80 15.04
CA GLU A 470 -13.05 -17.45 13.99
C GLU A 470 -13.75 -17.48 12.62
N ASP A 471 -15.09 -17.60 12.60
CA ASP A 471 -15.92 -17.54 11.38
C ASP A 471 -16.19 -16.11 10.90
N LEU A 472 -15.56 -15.09 11.45
CA LEU A 472 -15.80 -13.66 11.22
C LEU A 472 -17.26 -13.23 11.51
N LYS A 473 -17.94 -13.88 12.45
CA LYS A 473 -19.27 -13.48 12.92
C LYS A 473 -19.16 -12.58 14.14
N VAL A 474 -19.89 -11.47 14.14
CA VAL A 474 -19.91 -10.54 15.27
C VAL A 474 -20.48 -11.23 16.51
N VAL A 475 -19.69 -11.31 17.58
CA VAL A 475 -20.08 -11.87 18.89
C VAL A 475 -20.26 -10.79 19.94
N GLY A 476 -19.62 -9.64 19.80
CA GLY A 476 -19.76 -8.47 20.64
C GLY A 476 -19.57 -7.18 19.86
N LYS A 477 -20.18 -6.08 20.34
CA LYS A 477 -20.02 -4.76 19.69
C LYS A 477 -20.33 -3.62 20.64
N ILE A 478 -19.73 -2.46 20.35
CA ILE A 478 -20.13 -1.14 20.85
C ILE A 478 -20.53 -0.31 19.62
N GLU A 479 -21.68 0.34 19.67
CA GLU A 479 -22.17 1.14 18.55
C GLU A 479 -22.38 2.61 18.95
N ASN A 480 -22.25 3.50 17.96
CA ASN A 480 -22.51 4.92 18.10
C ASN A 480 -21.64 5.64 19.14
N LEU A 481 -20.39 5.17 19.32
CA LEU A 481 -19.41 5.85 20.16
C LEU A 481 -19.05 7.20 19.56
N ALA A 482 -18.97 8.24 20.38
CA ALA A 482 -18.56 9.59 20.00
C ALA A 482 -19.25 10.11 18.72
N LYS A 483 -20.58 10.33 18.81
CA LYS A 483 -21.38 10.90 17.70
C LYS A 483 -20.79 12.21 17.20
N ASP A 484 -20.81 12.40 15.87
CA ASP A 484 -20.29 13.55 15.14
C ASP A 484 -18.76 13.68 15.19
N GLU A 485 -18.07 12.58 15.54
CA GLU A 485 -16.61 12.43 15.53
C GLU A 485 -16.22 11.24 14.64
N LYS A 486 -14.97 11.21 14.18
CA LYS A 486 -14.40 10.06 13.47
C LYS A 486 -13.14 9.54 14.17
N ILE A 487 -12.77 8.28 13.95
CA ILE A 487 -11.55 7.70 14.49
C ILE A 487 -10.34 8.33 13.81
N TYR A 488 -9.36 8.75 14.61
CA TYR A 488 -8.05 9.22 14.18
C TYR A 488 -6.95 8.22 14.49
N SER A 489 -7.05 7.50 15.59
CA SER A 489 -6.22 6.35 15.87
C SER A 489 -6.95 5.33 16.73
N ALA A 490 -6.55 4.09 16.58
CA ALA A 490 -6.96 2.99 17.43
C ALA A 490 -5.73 2.18 17.83
N ARG A 491 -5.79 1.48 18.95
CA ARG A 491 -4.77 0.56 19.41
C ARG A 491 -5.37 -0.50 20.29
N PHE A 492 -5.00 -1.75 20.08
CA PHE A 492 -5.37 -2.85 20.94
C PHE A 492 -4.12 -3.38 21.64
N ILE A 493 -4.22 -3.61 22.94
CA ILE A 493 -3.11 -4.11 23.77
C ILE A 493 -3.68 -5.10 24.76
N GLY A 494 -3.35 -6.38 24.65
CA GLY A 494 -3.91 -7.43 25.50
C GLY A 494 -5.44 -7.40 25.48
N ASP A 495 -6.09 -7.36 26.63
CA ASP A 495 -7.55 -7.33 26.76
C ASP A 495 -8.16 -5.91 26.64
N LEU A 496 -7.38 -4.91 26.20
CA LEU A 496 -7.83 -3.51 26.14
C LEU A 496 -7.81 -2.97 24.71
N GLY A 497 -8.75 -2.08 24.42
CA GLY A 497 -8.79 -1.25 23.22
C GLY A 497 -8.72 0.23 23.56
N TYR A 498 -7.94 0.97 22.79
CA TYR A 498 -7.79 2.43 22.90
C TYR A 498 -8.23 3.05 21.59
N VAL A 499 -9.20 3.97 21.64
CA VAL A 499 -9.75 4.62 20.45
C VAL A 499 -9.75 6.12 20.67
N VAL A 500 -9.06 6.82 19.79
CA VAL A 500 -9.02 8.28 19.73
C VAL A 500 -9.99 8.73 18.64
N THR A 501 -10.99 9.53 19.02
CA THR A 501 -11.92 10.16 18.08
C THR A 501 -11.74 11.67 18.13
N PHE A 502 -12.11 12.38 17.09
CA PHE A 502 -11.92 13.83 17.04
C PHE A 502 -12.94 14.54 16.16
N LYS A 503 -13.39 15.71 16.65
CA LYS A 503 -14.02 16.79 15.88
C LYS A 503 -13.45 18.16 16.28
N GLN A 504 -13.36 18.45 17.57
CA GLN A 504 -12.82 19.70 18.13
C GLN A 504 -11.99 19.48 19.40
N ILE A 505 -12.35 18.50 20.20
CA ILE A 505 -11.67 18.07 21.44
C ILE A 505 -11.64 16.55 21.40
N ASP A 506 -10.50 15.98 21.70
CA ASP A 506 -10.17 14.56 21.54
C ASP A 506 -10.56 13.74 22.78
N PRO A 507 -11.52 12.84 22.74
CA PRO A 507 -11.59 11.79 23.74
C PRO A 507 -10.72 10.56 23.34
N LEU A 508 -9.79 10.19 24.22
CA LEU A 508 -9.19 8.86 24.24
C LEU A 508 -10.11 7.96 25.04
N PHE A 509 -10.75 7.00 24.38
CA PHE A 509 -11.57 5.98 25.03
C PHE A 509 -10.71 4.78 25.44
N VAL A 510 -10.94 4.27 26.67
CA VAL A 510 -10.42 2.99 27.15
C VAL A 510 -11.55 1.97 27.17
N ILE A 511 -11.35 0.86 26.45
CA ILE A 511 -12.38 -0.15 26.20
C ILE A 511 -11.87 -1.49 26.73
N ASP A 512 -12.65 -2.12 27.60
CA ASP A 512 -12.40 -3.47 28.10
C ASP A 512 -12.97 -4.50 27.12
N LEU A 513 -12.10 -5.36 26.63
CA LEU A 513 -12.38 -6.43 25.67
C LEU A 513 -12.14 -7.82 26.26
N SER A 514 -11.93 -7.91 27.58
CA SER A 514 -11.70 -9.18 28.28
C SER A 514 -12.84 -10.17 28.13
N ASN A 515 -14.08 -9.67 27.95
CA ASN A 515 -15.24 -10.45 27.57
C ASN A 515 -15.61 -10.15 26.10
N PRO A 516 -15.24 -11.01 25.14
CA PRO A 516 -15.52 -10.79 23.72
C PRO A 516 -16.99 -10.56 23.37
N ALA A 517 -17.91 -11.15 24.14
CA ALA A 517 -19.36 -11.01 23.91
C ALA A 517 -19.96 -9.73 24.50
N ASN A 518 -19.23 -9.02 25.35
CA ASN A 518 -19.71 -7.81 26.02
C ASN A 518 -18.59 -6.81 26.20
N PRO A 519 -18.09 -6.18 25.13
CA PRO A 519 -17.10 -5.12 25.22
C PRO A 519 -17.68 -3.88 25.94
N GLU A 520 -16.87 -3.23 26.79
CA GLU A 520 -17.35 -2.13 27.64
C GLU A 520 -16.40 -0.92 27.58
N VAL A 521 -16.94 0.29 27.41
CA VAL A 521 -16.19 1.52 27.61
C VAL A 521 -15.98 1.73 29.11
N LYS A 522 -14.74 1.69 29.58
CA LYS A 522 -14.39 1.91 30.98
C LYS A 522 -14.19 3.39 31.30
N GLY A 523 -13.49 4.10 30.45
CA GLY A 523 -13.18 5.50 30.69
C GLY A 523 -12.99 6.28 29.39
N ALA A 524 -12.96 7.61 29.54
CA ALA A 524 -12.64 8.53 28.45
C ALA A 524 -11.88 9.73 28.99
N LEU A 525 -10.77 10.06 28.33
CA LEU A 525 -9.95 11.22 28.62
C LEU A 525 -10.14 12.26 27.52
N LYS A 526 -10.58 13.49 27.86
CA LYS A 526 -10.68 14.60 26.90
C LYS A 526 -9.49 15.52 27.04
N ILE A 527 -8.74 15.71 25.98
CA ILE A 527 -7.57 16.57 25.91
C ILE A 527 -7.64 17.51 24.70
N PRO A 528 -6.99 18.69 24.73
CA PRO A 528 -6.83 19.53 23.56
C PRO A 528 -5.94 18.87 22.52
N GLY A 529 -6.35 18.94 21.23
CA GLY A 529 -5.63 18.33 20.14
C GLY A 529 -6.07 16.88 19.87
N TYR A 530 -5.30 16.12 19.11
CA TYR A 530 -5.58 14.70 18.83
C TYR A 530 -4.28 13.92 18.60
N SER A 531 -4.32 12.62 18.91
CA SER A 531 -3.25 11.68 18.58
C SER A 531 -3.60 10.93 17.30
N SER A 532 -2.79 11.10 16.26
CA SER A 532 -2.87 10.32 15.02
C SER A 532 -2.20 8.96 15.14
N TYR A 533 -1.29 8.80 16.11
CA TYR A 533 -0.58 7.58 16.41
C TYR A 533 -0.49 7.31 17.91
N LEU A 534 -0.71 6.06 18.32
CA LEU A 534 -0.57 5.57 19.68
C LEU A 534 0.54 4.50 19.74
N HIS A 535 1.58 4.73 20.55
CA HIS A 535 2.66 3.80 20.78
C HIS A 535 2.61 3.23 22.20
N PRO A 536 2.54 1.90 22.38
CA PRO A 536 2.64 1.29 23.71
C PRO A 536 4.01 1.56 24.31
N TYR A 537 4.04 2.12 25.51
CA TYR A 537 5.29 2.32 26.25
C TYR A 537 5.55 1.17 27.22
N ASP A 538 4.56 0.83 28.04
CA ASP A 538 4.54 -0.32 28.95
C ASP A 538 3.08 -0.77 29.20
N GLU A 539 2.83 -1.64 30.18
CA GLU A 539 1.52 -2.18 30.49
C GLU A 539 0.48 -1.12 30.90
N THR A 540 0.93 0.03 31.39
CA THR A 540 0.09 1.09 31.97
C THR A 540 0.26 2.46 31.30
N HIS A 541 1.17 2.57 30.36
CA HIS A 541 1.46 3.85 29.70
C HIS A 541 1.44 3.74 28.17
N ILE A 542 0.85 4.76 27.54
CA ILE A 542 0.75 4.89 26.08
C ILE A 542 1.27 6.27 25.67
N ILE A 543 2.06 6.31 24.60
CA ILE A 543 2.53 7.57 24.00
C ILE A 543 1.61 7.89 22.85
N GLY A 544 0.96 9.08 22.88
CA GLY A 544 0.23 9.63 21.76
C GLY A 544 1.09 10.63 20.99
N ILE A 545 1.14 10.52 19.67
CA ILE A 545 1.80 11.48 18.78
C ILE A 545 0.74 12.04 17.81
N GLY A 546 0.65 13.36 17.72
CA GLY A 546 -0.35 14.02 16.90
C GLY A 546 -0.18 15.52 16.88
N TYR A 547 -1.26 16.25 17.01
CA TYR A 547 -1.26 17.71 16.88
C TYR A 547 -2.10 18.37 17.97
N ASN A 548 -1.64 19.52 18.44
CA ASN A 548 -2.49 20.49 19.10
C ASN A 548 -3.44 21.12 18.05
N THR A 549 -4.57 21.60 18.52
CA THR A 549 -5.54 22.30 17.67
C THR A 549 -5.87 23.67 18.25
N LYS A 550 -6.16 24.62 17.38
CA LYS A 550 -6.64 25.96 17.73
C LYS A 550 -7.91 26.30 16.98
N ASP A 551 -8.79 27.06 17.63
CA ASP A 551 -10.02 27.57 17.02
C ASP A 551 -9.66 28.42 15.79
N ASN A 552 -10.31 28.13 14.66
CA ASN A 552 -10.15 28.87 13.42
C ASN A 552 -11.02 30.13 13.31
N GLY A 553 -11.84 30.41 14.34
CA GLY A 553 -12.76 31.55 14.39
C GLY A 553 -14.06 31.38 13.57
N TRP A 554 -14.24 30.21 12.92
CA TRP A 554 -15.40 29.90 12.08
C TRP A 554 -16.20 28.71 12.59
N GLY A 555 -15.97 28.33 13.85
CA GLY A 555 -16.64 27.20 14.48
C GLY A 555 -16.00 25.83 14.18
N GLY A 556 -14.78 25.84 13.64
CA GLY A 556 -13.92 24.66 13.45
C GLY A 556 -12.56 24.88 14.08
N VAL A 557 -11.67 23.87 13.95
CA VAL A 557 -10.29 23.91 14.44
C VAL A 557 -9.29 23.71 13.30
N THR A 558 -8.08 24.21 13.48
CA THR A 558 -6.92 23.94 12.62
C THR A 558 -5.81 23.34 13.44
N ASN A 559 -4.98 22.50 12.81
CA ASN A 559 -3.79 22.00 13.45
C ASN A 559 -2.86 23.15 13.85
N ASP A 560 -2.25 22.99 15.01
CA ASP A 560 -1.20 23.86 15.53
C ASP A 560 0.13 23.07 15.57
N ASN A 561 0.90 23.16 16.66
CA ASN A 561 2.14 22.41 16.82
C ASN A 561 1.89 20.90 16.85
N MET A 562 2.84 20.11 16.39
CA MET A 562 2.85 18.69 16.72
C MET A 562 2.95 18.55 18.26
N LYS A 563 2.35 17.49 18.77
CA LYS A 563 2.31 17.18 20.21
C LYS A 563 2.66 15.72 20.43
N MET A 564 3.43 15.47 21.47
CA MET A 564 3.62 14.13 22.01
C MET A 564 3.16 14.12 23.47
N SER A 565 2.34 13.12 23.84
CA SER A 565 1.70 12.99 25.15
C SER A 565 1.98 11.63 25.75
N MET A 566 2.16 11.58 27.06
CA MET A 566 2.20 10.35 27.83
C MET A 566 0.87 10.17 28.57
N PHE A 567 0.20 9.06 28.32
CA PHE A 567 -1.05 8.69 28.99
C PHE A 567 -0.78 7.59 30.02
N ASP A 568 -1.26 7.81 31.24
CA ASP A 568 -1.39 6.78 32.28
C ASP A 568 -2.81 6.18 32.18
N VAL A 569 -2.85 4.90 31.89
CA VAL A 569 -4.08 4.08 31.74
C VAL A 569 -4.17 2.98 32.82
N SER A 570 -3.42 3.11 33.89
CA SER A 570 -3.45 2.17 35.03
C SER A 570 -4.81 2.13 35.73
N ASP A 571 -5.51 3.28 35.79
CA ASP A 571 -6.92 3.37 36.18
C ASP A 571 -7.77 3.51 34.91
N LEU A 572 -8.38 2.39 34.47
CA LEU A 572 -9.14 2.32 33.22
C LEU A 572 -10.36 3.25 33.21
N GLU A 573 -10.92 3.58 34.40
CA GLU A 573 -12.08 4.46 34.53
C GLU A 573 -11.67 5.94 34.47
N ASN A 574 -10.42 6.25 34.85
CA ASN A 574 -9.88 7.62 34.96
C ASN A 574 -8.51 7.75 34.28
N PRO A 575 -8.40 7.50 32.95
CA PRO A 575 -7.13 7.69 32.23
C PRO A 575 -6.68 9.16 32.29
N LYS A 576 -5.35 9.40 32.25
CA LYS A 576 -4.78 10.75 32.42
C LYS A 576 -3.68 11.00 31.42
N GLU A 577 -3.61 12.22 30.89
CA GLU A 577 -2.38 12.75 30.32
C GLU A 577 -1.49 13.22 31.47
N ILE A 578 -0.38 12.52 31.71
CA ILE A 578 0.51 12.83 32.84
C ILE A 578 1.57 13.87 32.50
N PHE A 579 2.01 13.93 31.26
CA PHE A 579 2.84 15.01 30.70
C PHE A 579 2.78 15.01 29.18
N SER A 580 3.16 16.13 28.59
CA SER A 580 3.24 16.28 27.13
C SER A 580 4.30 17.29 26.73
N VAL A 581 4.67 17.29 25.45
CA VAL A 581 5.62 18.25 24.86
C VAL A 581 5.12 18.68 23.50
N ASP A 582 5.23 19.98 23.22
CA ASP A 582 5.05 20.53 21.87
C ASP A 582 6.30 20.29 21.04
N VAL A 583 6.14 19.74 19.85
CA VAL A 583 7.23 19.40 18.94
C VAL A 583 7.28 20.40 17.78
N GLY A 584 8.37 21.12 17.69
CA GLY A 584 8.61 22.08 16.61
C GLY A 584 7.75 23.34 16.69
N ASP A 585 7.46 23.95 15.54
CA ASP A 585 6.61 25.13 15.39
C ASP A 585 5.27 24.79 14.73
N GLY A 586 4.38 25.79 14.60
CA GLY A 586 3.03 25.61 14.03
C GLY A 586 2.97 25.18 12.56
N TYR A 587 4.11 24.96 11.92
CA TYR A 587 4.25 24.42 10.55
C TYR A 587 5.04 23.12 10.54
N THR A 588 5.14 22.43 11.68
CA THR A 588 5.83 21.16 11.81
C THR A 588 4.91 20.02 11.41
N TYR A 589 5.43 19.11 10.59
CA TYR A 589 4.79 17.83 10.30
C TYR A 589 5.84 16.71 10.21
N SER A 590 5.40 15.47 10.43
CA SER A 590 6.24 14.28 10.37
C SER A 590 5.49 13.13 9.70
N GLU A 591 6.25 12.27 9.02
CA GLU A 591 5.76 11.01 8.46
C GLU A 591 5.15 10.10 9.54
N ILE A 592 5.61 10.18 10.79
CA ILE A 592 5.04 9.42 11.91
C ILE A 592 3.52 9.58 12.06
N SER A 593 2.95 10.67 11.57
CA SER A 593 1.49 10.90 11.63
C SER A 593 0.68 9.93 10.78
N TYR A 594 1.32 9.26 9.79
CA TYR A 594 0.69 8.30 8.88
C TYR A 594 1.56 7.09 8.55
N ASN A 595 2.83 7.06 8.98
CA ASN A 595 3.75 5.94 8.78
C ASN A 595 4.62 5.71 10.02
N HIS A 596 4.29 4.69 10.78
CA HIS A 596 4.96 4.33 12.04
C HIS A 596 6.37 3.84 11.89
N LYS A 597 6.72 3.31 10.74
CA LYS A 597 8.09 2.87 10.46
C LYS A 597 9.07 4.05 10.52
N ALA A 598 8.55 5.30 10.51
CA ALA A 598 9.33 6.50 10.76
C ALA A 598 9.67 6.73 12.25
N LEU A 599 9.10 5.93 13.17
CA LEU A 599 9.41 6.03 14.59
C LEU A 599 10.82 5.51 14.87
N PHE A 600 11.62 6.34 15.50
CA PHE A 600 12.84 5.94 16.18
C PHE A 600 12.50 5.63 17.64
N TYR A 601 12.73 4.41 18.07
CA TYR A 601 12.44 4.00 19.44
C TYR A 601 13.54 3.10 19.99
N ASN A 602 14.14 3.52 21.12
CA ASN A 602 15.11 2.75 21.87
C ASN A 602 14.65 2.63 23.32
N LYS A 603 13.94 1.54 23.62
CA LYS A 603 13.39 1.29 24.96
C LYS A 603 14.48 1.20 26.02
N ALA A 604 15.62 0.59 25.72
CA ALA A 604 16.72 0.39 26.67
C ALA A 604 17.33 1.72 27.14
N LYS A 605 17.38 2.72 26.25
CA LYS A 605 17.88 4.07 26.57
C LYS A 605 16.73 5.05 26.87
N ASN A 606 15.47 4.62 26.84
CA ASN A 606 14.26 5.44 26.96
C ASN A 606 14.24 6.60 25.94
N LEU A 607 14.68 6.35 24.71
CA LEU A 607 14.69 7.36 23.65
C LEU A 607 13.55 7.13 22.66
N ILE A 608 12.88 8.23 22.29
CA ILE A 608 11.86 8.28 21.27
C ILE A 608 12.12 9.48 20.35
N GLY A 609 11.95 9.29 19.05
CA GLY A 609 12.15 10.38 18.09
C GLY A 609 11.59 10.04 16.72
N PHE A 610 11.65 10.99 15.82
CA PHE A 610 11.17 10.81 14.45
C PHE A 610 11.73 11.90 13.52
N PRO A 611 11.79 11.62 12.22
CA PRO A 611 12.04 12.64 11.21
C PRO A 611 10.91 13.66 11.20
N LEU A 612 11.22 14.93 10.99
CA LEU A 612 10.24 15.99 10.90
C LEU A 612 10.62 17.04 9.85
N ARG A 613 9.63 17.84 9.50
CA ARG A 613 9.81 19.06 8.74
C ARG A 613 9.28 20.24 9.53
N GLU A 614 10.14 21.21 9.83
CA GLU A 614 9.81 22.39 10.60
C GLU A 614 10.10 23.64 9.76
N SER A 615 9.10 24.48 9.57
CA SER A 615 9.21 25.68 8.71
C SER A 615 9.85 25.39 7.33
N GLY A 616 9.51 24.25 6.72
CA GLY A 616 10.01 23.81 5.42
C GLY A 616 11.42 23.18 5.43
N ARG A 617 12.09 23.09 6.56
CA ARG A 617 13.42 22.44 6.69
C ARG A 617 13.28 21.03 7.24
N ALA A 618 13.95 20.09 6.60
CA ALA A 618 14.05 18.71 7.09
C ALA A 618 14.93 18.60 8.32
N GLY A 619 14.61 17.69 9.22
CA GLY A 619 15.38 17.42 10.41
C GLY A 619 14.90 16.18 11.15
N ILE A 620 15.45 15.98 12.32
CA ILE A 620 15.08 14.96 13.29
C ILE A 620 14.97 15.56 14.67
N VAL A 621 14.15 14.92 15.51
CA VAL A 621 14.08 15.22 16.94
C VAL A 621 14.12 13.92 17.73
N ILE A 622 14.78 13.94 18.88
CA ILE A 622 14.82 12.83 19.83
C ILE A 622 14.55 13.39 21.23
N TYR A 623 13.68 12.72 21.96
CA TYR A 623 13.39 12.98 23.36
C TYR A 623 13.77 11.79 24.21
N LYS A 624 14.17 12.06 25.44
CA LYS A 624 14.30 11.04 26.47
C LYS A 624 13.05 11.01 27.33
N ILE A 625 12.49 9.83 27.49
CA ILE A 625 11.28 9.62 28.29
C ILE A 625 11.71 9.47 29.75
N ASN A 626 11.21 10.34 30.63
CA ASN A 626 11.49 10.30 32.04
C ASN A 626 10.18 10.29 32.85
N LEU A 627 9.77 9.10 33.29
CA LEU A 627 8.55 8.94 34.11
C LEU A 627 8.73 9.49 35.53
N ASP A 628 9.95 9.50 36.05
CA ASP A 628 10.24 9.98 37.42
C ASP A 628 10.11 11.51 37.53
N SER A 629 10.63 12.24 36.53
CA SER A 629 10.46 13.70 36.45
C SER A 629 9.14 14.12 35.85
N GLY A 630 8.47 13.22 35.15
CA GLY A 630 7.20 13.49 34.47
C GLY A 630 7.36 14.38 33.24
N GLU A 631 8.31 14.06 32.35
CA GLU A 631 8.55 14.87 31.16
C GLU A 631 9.19 14.08 30.01
N PHE A 632 9.04 14.61 28.79
CA PHE A 632 9.88 14.31 27.65
C PHE A 632 11.05 15.31 27.64
N GLU A 633 12.22 14.87 28.11
CA GLU A 633 13.42 15.68 28.11
C GLU A 633 13.93 15.84 26.66
N ASP A 634 14.23 17.07 26.24
CA ASP A 634 14.87 17.33 24.95
C ASP A 634 16.26 16.66 24.94
N TYR A 635 16.40 15.60 24.14
CA TYR A 635 17.65 14.84 24.04
C TYR A 635 18.51 15.35 22.89
N GLY A 636 17.91 15.71 21.75
CA GLY A 636 18.61 16.33 20.63
C GLY A 636 17.76 16.59 19.40
N LYS A 637 18.20 17.58 18.63
CA LYS A 637 17.55 18.00 17.38
C LYS A 637 18.60 18.36 16.33
N ILE A 638 18.45 17.81 15.14
CA ILE A 638 19.28 18.12 13.98
C ILE A 638 18.40 18.73 12.90
N MET A 639 18.74 19.93 12.41
CA MET A 639 18.03 20.61 11.33
C MET A 639 18.97 20.90 10.17
N TYR A 640 18.60 20.49 8.96
CA TYR A 640 19.40 20.69 7.75
C TYR A 640 19.17 22.09 7.17
N LYS A 641 20.25 22.86 6.97
CA LYS A 641 20.18 24.31 6.68
C LYS A 641 19.62 24.69 5.31
N ASN A 642 19.70 23.83 4.29
CA ASN A 642 19.43 24.23 2.89
C ASN A 642 18.55 23.25 2.09
N ARG A 643 17.74 22.41 2.75
CA ARG A 643 16.98 21.35 2.08
C ARG A 643 15.49 21.62 2.16
N TYR A 644 14.97 22.38 1.20
CA TYR A 644 13.54 22.65 1.05
C TYR A 644 12.75 21.46 0.46
N TYR A 645 13.43 20.59 -0.31
CA TYR A 645 12.79 19.48 -1.05
C TYR A 645 13.22 18.10 -0.59
N ASP A 646 14.29 18.01 0.19
CA ASP A 646 14.76 16.75 0.74
C ASP A 646 14.13 16.48 2.10
N THR A 647 13.79 15.21 2.35
CA THR A 647 13.21 14.74 3.61
C THR A 647 14.13 13.67 4.19
N ILE A 648 14.25 13.63 5.51
CA ILE A 648 14.75 12.43 6.18
C ILE A 648 13.62 11.42 6.15
N GLU A 649 13.85 10.27 5.54
CA GLU A 649 12.84 9.22 5.39
C GLU A 649 12.85 8.27 6.59
N ARG A 650 14.04 7.96 7.11
CA ARG A 650 14.22 7.11 8.30
C ARG A 650 15.35 7.61 9.14
N MET A 651 15.30 7.25 10.41
CA MET A 651 16.40 7.35 11.36
C MET A 651 16.52 6.02 12.12
N ILE A 652 17.72 5.51 12.22
CA ILE A 652 18.03 4.26 12.92
C ILE A 652 19.25 4.46 13.84
N TYR A 653 19.41 3.59 14.80
CA TYR A 653 20.65 3.51 15.60
C TYR A 653 21.32 2.15 15.45
N ILE A 654 22.63 2.15 15.53
CA ILE A 654 23.46 0.95 15.68
C ILE A 654 24.46 1.28 16.77
N LYS A 655 24.35 0.61 17.92
CA LYS A 655 25.14 0.90 19.14
C LYS A 655 24.94 2.35 19.61
N ASP A 656 26.02 3.14 19.63
CA ASP A 656 26.00 4.55 20.01
C ASP A 656 26.03 5.51 18.81
N GLU A 657 25.78 5.00 17.61
CA GLU A 657 25.67 5.82 16.40
C GLU A 657 24.21 5.96 15.93
N LEU A 658 23.86 7.17 15.56
CA LEU A 658 22.59 7.54 14.96
C LEU A 658 22.78 7.75 13.45
N PHE A 659 21.95 7.13 12.63
CA PHE A 659 21.97 7.29 11.19
C PHE A 659 20.69 7.98 10.75
N THR A 660 20.82 9.01 9.90
CA THR A 660 19.71 9.64 9.19
C THR A 660 19.80 9.30 7.72
N LEU A 661 18.70 8.81 7.16
CA LEU A 661 18.61 8.35 5.77
C LEU A 661 17.69 9.26 4.98
N SER A 662 18.20 9.81 3.89
CA SER A 662 17.48 10.66 2.95
C SER A 662 17.67 10.18 1.53
N LYS A 663 16.98 10.80 0.57
CA LYS A 663 17.12 10.48 -0.86
C LYS A 663 18.52 10.72 -1.41
N GLU A 664 19.25 11.67 -0.85
CA GLU A 664 20.54 12.11 -1.38
C GLU A 664 21.74 11.57 -0.59
N GLU A 665 21.57 11.34 0.72
CA GLU A 665 22.69 10.92 1.55
C GLU A 665 22.24 10.15 2.81
N ILE A 666 23.18 9.39 3.35
CA ILE A 666 23.14 8.82 4.71
C ILE A 666 24.17 9.56 5.53
N VAL A 667 23.80 10.00 6.73
CA VAL A 667 24.72 10.68 7.65
C VAL A 667 24.72 9.95 8.97
N SER A 668 25.91 9.67 9.52
CA SER A 668 26.06 9.15 10.89
C SER A 668 26.47 10.24 11.87
N TYR A 669 25.96 10.12 13.07
CA TYR A 669 26.21 10.99 14.21
C TYR A 669 26.50 10.16 15.45
N ASP A 670 27.31 10.70 16.35
CA ASP A 670 27.38 10.18 17.73
C ASP A 670 26.01 10.42 18.40
N LEU A 671 25.41 9.38 18.94
CA LEU A 671 24.04 9.44 19.51
C LEU A 671 23.97 10.30 20.78
N LEU A 672 25.07 10.48 21.48
CA LEU A 672 25.11 11.27 22.73
C LEU A 672 25.40 12.76 22.48
N THR A 673 26.34 13.06 21.58
CA THR A 673 26.80 14.44 21.33
C THR A 673 26.17 15.09 20.10
N PHE A 674 25.54 14.31 19.24
CA PHE A 674 25.03 14.73 17.92
C PHE A 674 26.10 15.32 16.99
N GLU A 675 27.38 15.03 17.28
CA GLU A 675 28.47 15.39 16.37
C GLU A 675 28.42 14.48 15.13
N LYS A 676 28.49 15.10 13.95
CA LYS A 676 28.55 14.37 12.69
C LYS A 676 29.86 13.57 12.61
N LEU A 677 29.75 12.26 12.42
CA LEU A 677 30.87 11.34 12.29
C LEU A 677 31.24 11.14 10.82
N ASN A 678 30.28 10.75 9.99
CA ASN A 678 30.54 10.44 8.59
C ASN A 678 29.32 10.75 7.71
N SER A 679 29.48 10.67 6.38
CA SER A 679 28.38 10.75 5.42
C SER A 679 28.71 10.03 4.12
N LEU A 680 27.69 9.44 3.51
CA LEU A 680 27.70 8.80 2.22
C LEU A 680 26.66 9.48 1.33
N VAL A 681 27.08 10.01 0.19
CA VAL A 681 26.19 10.51 -0.86
C VAL A 681 25.73 9.34 -1.70
N LEU A 682 24.44 9.24 -1.99
CA LEU A 682 23.82 8.19 -2.78
C LEU A 682 23.66 8.67 -4.23
N ASP A 683 24.02 7.81 -5.21
CA ASP A 683 23.97 8.11 -6.64
C ASP A 683 22.62 7.75 -7.29
#